data_b9edf603b9749100914c78b6b0bd0a32
#
_entry.id   b9edf603b9749100914c78b6b0bd0a32
#
_cell.length_a   1.000
_cell.length_b   1.000
_cell.length_c   1.000
_cell.angle_alpha   90.00
_cell.angle_beta   90.00
_cell.angle_gamma   90.00
#
_symmetry.space_group_name_H-M   'P 1'
#
loop_
_entity.id
_entity.type
_entity.pdbx_description
1 polymer ?
#
loop_
_entity_poly.entity_id
_entity_poly.type
_entity_poly.pdbx_seq_one_letter_code
_entity_poly.pdbx_strand_id
1 'polypeptide(L)'
;MILSCQNISKSFGTDEILKNVSFHIEENEKAAVVGINGAGKSTLLKIIMKQENPDEGEVTLAKDKTIGYLAQYQDVSGHHTIYEEVLDSKRDIIEMEERLRDMETQMNTLSGEALEQLLDTYHKLSHEFEQVNGYAYRSEVTGILKGLGFTEEEFDKKMSELSGGQKTRVSLGKLLVTKPDILLLDEPTNHLDIESIRWLETFLMNYKGAVLIVSHDRYFLDRVVSKVVEIFQHKGYVYQGNYSDYAKKKAAIRAAMIKQYYNQQREIRHQEEVIAKLKSFNREKSIKRAESREKLLDKIERIEKPTEDNTDIRIVLEPNVVSGNDVLKVEGLAKAFPPLQLFSGINFEVKRGERVALIGNNGTGKTTILKIINELISPDAGTVTLGSNVHIGYYDQEHQQLHMEKTIFDEIADDYPNLNNTKVRNVLAAFLFTDDDVYKRTEDLSGGERGRVALAKLMLSDANFLILDEPTNHLDITSKEILEEALKSYTGTVFFVSHDRYFINQTATRILELTGETVVNYIGNYDYYLEKHDQMVALYVKKPEDEAQTEASVKETAQKVDWQTQKAEQARIRKIENALKKAEEKIAELEEKIASIDAECAKPEVAVNSAKLGELTKQQSEYQEELEKQYEVWEELSMELDA
;
A
#
# COMPACT_ATOMS: atom_id res chain seq x y z
N MET A 1 -3.80 -27.21 -12.20
CA MET A 1 -3.60 -25.99 -13.01
C MET A 1 -4.94 -25.57 -13.59
N ILE A 2 -5.40 -24.37 -13.29
CA ILE A 2 -6.69 -23.85 -13.76
C ILE A 2 -6.50 -22.81 -14.89
N LEU A 3 -5.41 -22.02 -14.84
CA LEU A 3 -5.04 -21.01 -15.83
C LEU A 3 -3.56 -21.15 -16.17
N SER A 4 -3.20 -21.08 -17.45
CA SER A 4 -1.82 -21.05 -17.93
C SER A 4 -1.65 -19.95 -18.98
N CYS A 5 -0.67 -19.10 -18.78
CA CYS A 5 -0.18 -18.13 -19.73
C CYS A 5 1.20 -18.58 -20.20
N GLN A 6 1.42 -18.75 -21.52
CA GLN A 6 2.67 -19.23 -22.09
C GLN A 6 3.20 -18.26 -23.14
N ASN A 7 4.40 -17.72 -22.89
CA ASN A 7 5.13 -16.83 -23.80
C ASN A 7 4.30 -15.65 -24.34
N ILE A 8 3.49 -15.04 -23.47
CA ILE A 8 2.64 -13.93 -23.85
C ILE A 8 3.50 -12.72 -24.20
N SER A 9 3.35 -12.25 -25.44
CA SER A 9 3.97 -11.00 -25.92
C SER A 9 2.89 -10.10 -26.49
N LYS A 10 3.01 -8.78 -26.25
CA LYS A 10 2.09 -7.76 -26.73
C LYS A 10 2.79 -6.43 -26.94
N SER A 11 2.54 -5.82 -28.10
CA SER A 11 3.03 -4.49 -28.47
C SER A 11 1.87 -3.61 -28.96
N PHE A 12 1.97 -2.31 -28.75
CA PHE A 12 1.08 -1.32 -29.35
C PHE A 12 1.93 -0.39 -30.23
N GLY A 13 1.80 -0.55 -31.53
CA GLY A 13 2.64 0.15 -32.50
C GLY A 13 4.11 -0.27 -32.35
N THR A 14 4.96 0.67 -31.95
CA THR A 14 6.40 0.43 -31.68
C THR A 14 6.71 0.05 -30.24
N ASP A 15 5.75 0.22 -29.34
CA ASP A 15 5.98 0.05 -27.90
C ASP A 15 5.69 -1.39 -27.48
N GLU A 16 6.75 -2.11 -27.10
CA GLU A 16 6.66 -3.45 -26.52
C GLU A 16 6.18 -3.35 -25.06
N ILE A 17 5.02 -3.94 -24.74
CA ILE A 17 4.42 -3.89 -23.40
C ILE A 17 4.70 -5.16 -22.61
N LEU A 18 4.53 -6.33 -23.25
CA LEU A 18 4.79 -7.64 -22.65
C LEU A 18 5.69 -8.44 -23.59
N LYS A 19 6.65 -9.17 -23.02
CA LYS A 19 7.61 -9.99 -23.74
C LYS A 19 7.82 -11.35 -23.06
N ASN A 20 7.37 -12.41 -23.70
CA ASN A 20 7.54 -13.79 -23.25
C ASN A 20 7.11 -14.03 -21.78
N VAL A 21 5.99 -13.42 -21.36
CA VAL A 21 5.46 -13.59 -20.01
C VAL A 21 4.83 -14.98 -19.87
N SER A 22 5.32 -15.77 -18.92
CA SER A 22 4.84 -17.13 -18.67
C SER A 22 4.62 -17.37 -17.18
N PHE A 23 3.41 -17.83 -16.84
CA PHE A 23 3.06 -18.26 -15.48
C PHE A 23 1.81 -19.15 -15.52
N HIS A 24 1.53 -19.81 -14.43
CA HIS A 24 0.32 -20.63 -14.26
C HIS A 24 -0.28 -20.37 -12.88
N ILE A 25 -1.58 -20.66 -12.75
CA ILE A 25 -2.32 -20.58 -11.51
C ILE A 25 -2.98 -21.94 -11.27
N GLU A 26 -2.84 -22.42 -10.03
CA GLU A 26 -3.46 -23.67 -9.58
C GLU A 26 -4.87 -23.41 -9.03
N GLU A 27 -5.66 -24.48 -8.85
CA GLU A 27 -6.95 -24.38 -8.17
C GLU A 27 -6.76 -23.87 -6.74
N ASN A 28 -7.66 -22.98 -6.29
CA ASN A 28 -7.62 -22.32 -4.97
C ASN A 28 -6.38 -21.42 -4.72
N GLU A 29 -5.48 -21.26 -5.67
CA GLU A 29 -4.30 -20.40 -5.53
C GLU A 29 -4.68 -18.92 -5.61
N LYS A 30 -4.05 -18.10 -4.75
CA LYS A 30 -4.19 -16.66 -4.73
C LYS A 30 -2.89 -16.05 -5.23
N ALA A 31 -2.92 -15.43 -6.41
CA ALA A 31 -1.74 -14.83 -7.03
C ALA A 31 -1.91 -13.32 -7.21
N ALA A 32 -0.82 -12.58 -7.11
CA ALA A 32 -0.79 -11.16 -7.45
C ALA A 32 0.01 -10.91 -8.73
N VAL A 33 -0.39 -9.90 -9.50
CA VAL A 33 0.43 -9.30 -10.56
C VAL A 33 0.88 -7.92 -10.08
N VAL A 34 2.19 -7.72 -9.97
CA VAL A 34 2.79 -6.47 -9.51
C VAL A 34 3.71 -5.87 -10.57
N GLY A 35 3.94 -4.56 -10.52
CA GLY A 35 4.80 -3.83 -11.45
C GLY A 35 4.46 -2.34 -11.43
N ILE A 36 5.32 -1.52 -11.99
CA ILE A 36 5.10 -0.07 -12.12
C ILE A 36 3.85 0.24 -12.96
N ASN A 37 3.34 1.48 -12.87
CA ASN A 37 2.26 1.91 -13.73
C ASN A 37 2.72 1.88 -15.20
N GLY A 38 1.85 1.42 -16.11
CA GLY A 38 2.21 1.22 -17.52
C GLY A 38 2.96 -0.08 -17.84
N ALA A 39 3.34 -0.91 -16.86
CA ALA A 39 4.05 -2.18 -17.09
C ALA A 39 3.25 -3.26 -17.84
N GLY A 40 1.97 -3.01 -18.15
CA GLY A 40 1.12 -3.95 -18.89
C GLY A 40 0.26 -4.88 -18.01
N LYS A 41 0.09 -4.57 -16.71
CA LYS A 41 -0.73 -5.39 -15.79
C LYS A 41 -2.17 -5.56 -16.27
N SER A 42 -2.88 -4.45 -16.55
CA SER A 42 -4.26 -4.50 -17.05
C SER A 42 -4.36 -5.07 -18.46
N THR A 43 -3.33 -4.87 -19.32
CA THR A 43 -3.25 -5.51 -20.65
C THR A 43 -3.17 -7.03 -20.51
N LEU A 44 -2.38 -7.53 -19.56
CA LEU A 44 -2.31 -8.96 -19.27
C LEU A 44 -3.67 -9.53 -18.83
N LEU A 45 -4.40 -8.81 -17.94
CA LEU A 45 -5.75 -9.23 -17.53
C LEU A 45 -6.73 -9.25 -18.72
N LYS A 46 -6.70 -8.24 -19.60
CA LYS A 46 -7.54 -8.21 -20.83
C LYS A 46 -7.22 -9.35 -21.79
N ILE A 47 -5.93 -9.74 -21.92
CA ILE A 47 -5.51 -10.90 -22.71
C ILE A 47 -6.07 -12.18 -22.10
N ILE A 48 -6.01 -12.34 -20.77
CA ILE A 48 -6.58 -13.51 -20.08
C ILE A 48 -8.09 -13.59 -20.30
N MET A 49 -8.77 -12.45 -20.30
CA MET A 49 -10.21 -12.33 -20.58
C MET A 49 -10.57 -12.49 -22.06
N LYS A 50 -9.56 -12.63 -22.96
CA LYS A 50 -9.75 -12.66 -24.41
C LYS A 50 -10.42 -11.39 -24.99
N GLN A 51 -10.32 -10.26 -24.26
CA GLN A 51 -10.73 -8.94 -24.76
C GLN A 51 -9.69 -8.34 -25.69
N GLU A 52 -8.41 -8.73 -25.49
CA GLU A 52 -7.30 -8.42 -26.38
C GLU A 52 -6.57 -9.71 -26.79
N ASN A 53 -6.11 -9.76 -28.04
CA ASN A 53 -5.31 -10.88 -28.49
C ASN A 53 -3.82 -10.63 -28.22
N PRO A 54 -3.06 -11.59 -27.70
CA PRO A 54 -1.61 -11.50 -27.67
C PRO A 54 -1.05 -11.51 -29.11
N ASP A 55 0.12 -10.92 -29.31
CA ASP A 55 0.84 -10.97 -30.59
C ASP A 55 1.55 -12.32 -30.73
N GLU A 56 2.06 -12.86 -29.61
CA GLU A 56 2.64 -14.21 -29.50
C GLU A 56 2.21 -14.86 -28.19
N GLY A 57 2.23 -16.20 -28.16
CA GLY A 57 1.88 -16.99 -27.00
C GLY A 57 0.39 -17.32 -26.91
N GLU A 58 0.01 -18.03 -25.86
CA GLU A 58 -1.38 -18.46 -25.67
C GLU A 58 -1.80 -18.45 -24.20
N VAL A 59 -3.10 -18.26 -23.97
CA VAL A 59 -3.76 -18.39 -22.69
C VAL A 59 -4.68 -19.60 -22.71
N THR A 60 -4.40 -20.56 -21.86
CA THR A 60 -5.19 -21.79 -21.70
C THR A 60 -5.93 -21.79 -20.39
N LEU A 61 -7.25 -21.94 -20.47
CA LEU A 61 -8.13 -22.14 -19.33
C LEU A 61 -8.54 -23.61 -19.24
N ALA A 62 -8.63 -24.16 -18.04
CA ALA A 62 -9.15 -25.51 -17.84
C ALA A 62 -10.59 -25.61 -18.34
N LYS A 63 -10.94 -26.79 -18.85
CA LYS A 63 -12.27 -27.04 -19.44
C LYS A 63 -13.39 -26.82 -18.42
N ASP A 64 -14.49 -26.24 -18.86
CA ASP A 64 -15.71 -26.00 -18.10
C ASP A 64 -15.51 -25.09 -16.86
N LYS A 65 -14.46 -24.25 -16.86
CA LYS A 65 -14.17 -23.28 -15.81
C LYS A 65 -14.60 -21.87 -16.21
N THR A 66 -15.15 -21.14 -15.25
CA THR A 66 -15.68 -19.80 -15.42
C THR A 66 -14.69 -18.75 -14.92
N ILE A 67 -14.60 -17.61 -15.63
CA ILE A 67 -13.80 -16.45 -15.22
C ILE A 67 -14.72 -15.29 -14.93
N GLY A 68 -14.49 -14.62 -13.80
CA GLY A 68 -15.10 -13.34 -13.48
C GLY A 68 -14.05 -12.25 -13.43
N TYR A 69 -14.32 -11.09 -13.98
CA TYR A 69 -13.40 -9.96 -14.06
C TYR A 69 -14.02 -8.68 -13.51
N LEU A 70 -13.32 -8.03 -12.60
CA LEU A 70 -13.59 -6.67 -12.17
C LEU A 70 -12.68 -5.72 -12.95
N ALA A 71 -13.26 -4.98 -13.88
CA ALA A 71 -12.57 -3.90 -14.58
C ALA A 71 -12.58 -2.62 -13.74
N GLN A 72 -11.57 -1.79 -13.91
CA GLN A 72 -11.46 -0.50 -13.22
C GLN A 72 -12.63 0.46 -13.55
N TYR A 73 -13.26 0.31 -14.72
CA TYR A 73 -14.45 1.07 -15.13
C TYR A 73 -15.47 0.11 -15.75
N GLN A 74 -16.71 0.12 -15.25
CA GLN A 74 -17.83 -0.61 -15.83
C GLN A 74 -19.03 0.32 -16.02
N ASP A 75 -19.64 0.27 -17.22
CA ASP A 75 -20.95 0.86 -17.48
C ASP A 75 -22.03 -0.04 -16.87
N VAL A 76 -22.68 0.46 -15.82
CA VAL A 76 -23.78 -0.25 -15.15
C VAL A 76 -25.10 0.42 -15.57
N SER A 77 -26.11 -0.39 -15.90
CA SER A 77 -27.44 0.10 -16.29
C SER A 77 -28.07 0.91 -15.14
N GLY A 78 -28.49 2.17 -15.44
CA GLY A 78 -28.90 3.14 -14.42
C GLY A 78 -30.27 2.93 -13.77
N HIS A 79 -31.03 1.86 -14.08
CA HIS A 79 -32.43 1.71 -13.70
C HIS A 79 -32.67 0.90 -12.42
N HIS A 80 -31.76 -0.02 -12.06
CA HIS A 80 -31.87 -0.88 -10.88
C HIS A 80 -31.42 -0.17 -9.61
N THR A 81 -31.93 -0.63 -8.47
CA THR A 81 -31.38 -0.31 -7.16
C THR A 81 -30.08 -1.10 -6.92
N ILE A 82 -29.28 -0.71 -5.91
CA ILE A 82 -28.06 -1.44 -5.52
C ILE A 82 -28.35 -2.91 -5.29
N TYR A 83 -29.41 -3.19 -4.52
CA TYR A 83 -29.80 -4.56 -4.16
C TYR A 83 -30.22 -5.36 -5.39
N GLU A 84 -31.10 -4.80 -6.24
CA GLU A 84 -31.57 -5.44 -7.46
C GLU A 84 -30.44 -5.74 -8.44
N GLU A 85 -29.47 -4.84 -8.60
CA GLU A 85 -28.34 -5.00 -9.52
C GLU A 85 -27.45 -6.18 -9.10
N VAL A 86 -27.21 -6.36 -7.80
CA VAL A 86 -26.42 -7.50 -7.30
C VAL A 86 -27.26 -8.79 -7.31
N LEU A 87 -28.55 -8.69 -6.97
CA LEU A 87 -29.48 -9.82 -6.95
C LEU A 87 -29.69 -10.44 -8.33
N ASP A 88 -29.66 -9.63 -9.39
CA ASP A 88 -29.80 -10.08 -10.80
C ASP A 88 -28.74 -11.12 -11.19
N SER A 89 -27.58 -11.13 -10.52
CA SER A 89 -26.55 -12.16 -10.71
C SER A 89 -26.98 -13.56 -10.28
N LYS A 90 -28.09 -13.71 -9.54
CA LYS A 90 -28.68 -14.97 -9.09
C LYS A 90 -30.02 -15.27 -9.80
N ARG A 91 -30.21 -14.73 -10.99
CA ARG A 91 -31.46 -14.85 -11.72
C ARG A 91 -31.91 -16.30 -11.91
N ASP A 92 -30.95 -17.20 -12.20
CA ASP A 92 -31.26 -18.62 -12.36
C ASP A 92 -31.87 -19.22 -11.09
N ILE A 93 -31.37 -18.83 -9.89
CA ILE A 93 -31.88 -19.30 -8.60
C ILE A 93 -33.25 -18.70 -8.32
N ILE A 94 -33.46 -17.43 -8.66
CA ILE A 94 -34.76 -16.74 -8.52
C ILE A 94 -35.80 -17.43 -9.39
N GLU A 95 -35.48 -17.73 -10.65
CA GLU A 95 -36.37 -18.45 -11.56
C GLU A 95 -36.70 -19.87 -11.05
N MET A 96 -35.73 -20.57 -10.42
CA MET A 96 -36.01 -21.85 -9.77
C MET A 96 -36.97 -21.67 -8.59
N GLU A 97 -36.77 -20.67 -7.73
CA GLU A 97 -37.67 -20.36 -6.61
C GLU A 97 -39.10 -20.07 -7.07
N GLU A 98 -39.24 -19.25 -8.12
CA GLU A 98 -40.55 -18.92 -8.71
C GLU A 98 -41.23 -20.19 -9.25
N ARG A 99 -40.52 -21.03 -10.01
CA ARG A 99 -41.06 -22.28 -10.53
C ARG A 99 -41.50 -23.23 -9.41
N LEU A 100 -40.72 -23.33 -8.31
CA LEU A 100 -41.12 -24.14 -7.17
C LEU A 100 -42.43 -23.63 -6.55
N ARG A 101 -42.58 -22.30 -6.38
CA ARG A 101 -43.82 -21.72 -5.84
C ARG A 101 -45.02 -21.90 -6.79
N ASP A 102 -44.79 -21.79 -8.09
CA ASP A 102 -45.83 -22.05 -9.10
C ASP A 102 -46.29 -23.52 -9.03
N MET A 103 -45.35 -24.47 -8.91
CA MET A 103 -45.66 -25.88 -8.75
C MET A 103 -46.45 -26.15 -7.45
N GLU A 104 -46.07 -25.54 -6.33
CA GLU A 104 -46.80 -25.64 -5.04
C GLU A 104 -48.25 -25.13 -5.21
N THR A 105 -48.44 -24.05 -5.94
CA THR A 105 -49.78 -23.53 -6.22
C THR A 105 -50.60 -24.47 -7.11
N GLN A 106 -49.98 -25.06 -8.13
CA GLN A 106 -50.62 -26.03 -9.01
C GLN A 106 -50.98 -27.34 -8.32
N MET A 107 -50.20 -27.80 -7.31
CA MET A 107 -50.48 -28.98 -6.53
C MET A 107 -51.83 -28.90 -5.78
N ASN A 108 -52.29 -27.70 -5.43
CA ASN A 108 -53.59 -27.50 -4.78
C ASN A 108 -54.78 -27.72 -5.71
N THR A 109 -54.56 -27.75 -7.03
CA THR A 109 -55.62 -27.82 -8.05
C THR A 109 -55.64 -29.15 -8.83
N LEU A 110 -54.55 -29.91 -8.79
CA LEU A 110 -54.36 -31.15 -9.54
C LEU A 110 -54.65 -32.38 -8.70
N SER A 111 -55.05 -33.51 -9.35
CA SER A 111 -55.27 -34.80 -8.73
C SER A 111 -54.93 -35.96 -9.65
N GLY A 112 -54.66 -37.15 -9.09
CA GLY A 112 -54.31 -38.35 -9.87
C GLY A 112 -52.93 -38.31 -10.49
N GLU A 113 -52.76 -38.92 -11.66
CA GLU A 113 -51.48 -39.09 -12.36
C GLU A 113 -50.79 -37.77 -12.67
N ALA A 114 -51.52 -36.69 -12.96
CA ALA A 114 -50.98 -35.37 -13.19
C ALA A 114 -50.33 -34.78 -11.92
N LEU A 115 -50.87 -35.06 -10.76
CA LEU A 115 -50.26 -34.65 -9.49
C LEU A 115 -48.97 -35.44 -9.19
N GLU A 116 -48.93 -36.73 -9.47
CA GLU A 116 -47.72 -37.56 -9.30
C GLU A 116 -46.56 -37.08 -10.18
N GLN A 117 -46.82 -36.76 -11.46
CA GLN A 117 -45.79 -36.22 -12.38
C GLN A 117 -45.30 -34.84 -11.92
N LEU A 118 -46.17 -33.99 -11.40
CA LEU A 118 -45.78 -32.67 -10.88
C LEU A 118 -44.93 -32.83 -9.62
N LEU A 119 -45.27 -33.76 -8.71
CA LEU A 119 -44.49 -34.07 -7.50
C LEU A 119 -43.08 -34.55 -7.84
N ASP A 120 -42.92 -35.44 -8.81
CA ASP A 120 -41.61 -35.90 -9.27
C ASP A 120 -40.74 -34.76 -9.81
N THR A 121 -41.34 -33.82 -10.55
CA THR A 121 -40.65 -32.65 -11.08
C THR A 121 -40.26 -31.68 -9.99
N TYR A 122 -41.18 -31.45 -9.04
CA TYR A 122 -40.94 -30.60 -7.86
C TYR A 122 -39.79 -31.15 -7.01
N HIS A 123 -39.76 -32.44 -6.74
CA HIS A 123 -38.67 -33.07 -5.98
C HIS A 123 -37.31 -32.90 -6.65
N LYS A 124 -37.25 -33.05 -7.96
CA LYS A 124 -35.99 -32.83 -8.72
C LYS A 124 -35.55 -31.39 -8.63
N LEU A 125 -36.44 -30.44 -8.91
CA LEU A 125 -36.11 -29.02 -8.89
C LEU A 125 -35.79 -28.51 -7.48
N SER A 126 -36.52 -29.02 -6.44
CA SER A 126 -36.24 -28.71 -5.04
C SER A 126 -34.86 -29.20 -4.62
N HIS A 127 -34.47 -30.42 -5.07
CA HIS A 127 -33.14 -30.96 -4.80
C HIS A 127 -32.04 -30.14 -5.50
N GLU A 128 -32.26 -29.72 -6.76
CA GLU A 128 -31.33 -28.81 -7.47
C GLU A 128 -31.20 -27.47 -6.76
N PHE A 129 -32.32 -26.90 -6.30
CA PHE A 129 -32.36 -25.65 -5.55
C PHE A 129 -31.60 -25.74 -4.22
N GLU A 130 -31.72 -26.87 -3.50
CA GLU A 130 -30.93 -27.14 -2.30
C GLU A 130 -29.44 -27.28 -2.58
N GLN A 131 -29.06 -27.97 -3.66
CA GLN A 131 -27.66 -28.16 -4.04
C GLN A 131 -26.96 -26.83 -4.35
N VAL A 132 -27.65 -25.87 -4.96
CA VAL A 132 -27.13 -24.53 -5.23
C VAL A 132 -27.27 -23.57 -4.03
N ASN A 133 -27.68 -24.09 -2.86
CA ASN A 133 -27.93 -23.33 -1.64
C ASN A 133 -28.97 -22.20 -1.83
N GLY A 134 -30.05 -22.54 -2.54
CA GLY A 134 -31.07 -21.61 -2.98
C GLY A 134 -31.78 -20.84 -1.86
N TYR A 135 -31.83 -21.36 -0.62
CA TYR A 135 -32.44 -20.63 0.50
C TYR A 135 -31.58 -19.48 1.06
N ALA A 136 -30.28 -19.44 0.76
CA ALA A 136 -29.35 -18.51 1.38
C ALA A 136 -28.96 -17.32 0.48
N TYR A 137 -29.34 -17.31 -0.81
CA TYR A 137 -28.84 -16.30 -1.77
C TYR A 137 -29.16 -14.86 -1.39
N ARG A 138 -30.34 -14.58 -0.79
CA ARG A 138 -30.72 -13.23 -0.34
C ARG A 138 -29.83 -12.75 0.81
N SER A 139 -29.57 -13.64 1.78
CA SER A 139 -28.68 -13.35 2.90
C SER A 139 -27.23 -13.18 2.43
N GLU A 140 -26.80 -13.94 1.42
CA GLU A 140 -25.49 -13.81 0.80
C GLU A 140 -25.31 -12.46 0.13
N VAL A 141 -26.29 -12.01 -0.68
CA VAL A 141 -26.28 -10.68 -1.31
C VAL A 141 -26.20 -9.57 -0.26
N THR A 142 -27.07 -9.65 0.77
CA THR A 142 -27.07 -8.70 1.90
C THR A 142 -25.72 -8.68 2.62
N GLY A 143 -25.15 -9.86 2.92
CA GLY A 143 -23.87 -9.99 3.61
C GLY A 143 -22.70 -9.39 2.80
N ILE A 144 -22.67 -9.61 1.49
CA ILE A 144 -21.63 -9.06 0.60
C ILE A 144 -21.77 -7.54 0.50
N LEU A 145 -22.98 -7.00 0.33
CA LEU A 145 -23.20 -5.55 0.26
C LEU A 145 -22.80 -4.85 1.57
N LYS A 146 -23.18 -5.42 2.73
CA LYS A 146 -22.75 -4.91 4.05
C LYS A 146 -21.22 -4.96 4.20
N GLY A 147 -20.61 -6.07 3.80
CA GLY A 147 -19.17 -6.23 3.82
C GLY A 147 -18.41 -5.23 2.93
N LEU A 148 -19.03 -4.76 1.86
CA LEU A 148 -18.50 -3.71 0.99
C LEU A 148 -18.85 -2.28 1.46
N GLY A 149 -19.39 -2.13 2.69
CA GLY A 149 -19.64 -0.85 3.33
C GLY A 149 -20.93 -0.17 2.90
N PHE A 150 -21.93 -0.89 2.39
CA PHE A 150 -23.28 -0.36 2.15
C PHE A 150 -24.18 -0.63 3.36
N THR A 151 -24.95 0.37 3.78
CA THR A 151 -25.99 0.22 4.80
C THR A 151 -27.27 -0.31 4.18
N GLU A 152 -28.16 -0.92 4.98
CA GLU A 152 -29.47 -1.41 4.46
C GLU A 152 -30.31 -0.27 3.88
N GLU A 153 -30.21 0.93 4.43
CA GLU A 153 -30.91 2.11 3.92
C GLU A 153 -30.44 2.54 2.51
N GLU A 154 -29.21 2.19 2.15
CA GLU A 154 -28.64 2.50 0.85
C GLU A 154 -29.03 1.50 -0.24
N PHE A 155 -29.53 0.32 0.13
CA PHE A 155 -29.87 -0.75 -0.82
C PHE A 155 -30.90 -0.33 -1.86
N ASP A 156 -31.82 0.57 -1.50
CA ASP A 156 -32.87 1.09 -2.37
C ASP A 156 -32.42 2.28 -3.26
N LYS A 157 -31.17 2.78 -3.08
CA LYS A 157 -30.61 3.82 -3.94
C LYS A 157 -30.44 3.30 -5.37
N LYS A 158 -30.77 4.15 -6.35
CA LYS A 158 -30.60 3.81 -7.77
C LYS A 158 -29.13 3.89 -8.18
N MET A 159 -28.75 3.02 -9.11
CA MET A 159 -27.39 3.02 -9.69
C MET A 159 -26.99 4.36 -10.32
N SER A 160 -27.98 5.13 -10.85
CA SER A 160 -27.74 6.46 -11.42
C SER A 160 -27.32 7.52 -10.40
N GLU A 161 -27.66 7.33 -9.12
CA GLU A 161 -27.37 8.27 -8.02
C GLU A 161 -26.02 8.05 -7.38
N LEU A 162 -25.34 6.95 -7.74
CA LEU A 162 -24.09 6.52 -7.12
C LEU A 162 -22.87 7.23 -7.71
N SER A 163 -21.91 7.53 -6.87
CA SER A 163 -20.57 7.94 -7.27
C SER A 163 -19.84 6.82 -8.04
N GLY A 164 -18.78 7.17 -8.79
CA GLY A 164 -17.96 6.18 -9.50
C GLY A 164 -17.42 5.08 -8.59
N GLY A 165 -16.90 5.46 -7.43
CA GLY A 165 -16.40 4.49 -6.45
C GLY A 165 -17.48 3.57 -5.86
N GLN A 166 -18.70 4.10 -5.64
CA GLN A 166 -19.83 3.27 -5.21
C GLN A 166 -20.25 2.28 -6.29
N LYS A 167 -20.29 2.70 -7.57
CA LYS A 167 -20.57 1.81 -8.71
C LYS A 167 -19.54 0.67 -8.80
N THR A 168 -18.26 0.98 -8.63
CA THR A 168 -17.19 -0.04 -8.59
C THR A 168 -17.42 -1.04 -7.45
N ARG A 169 -17.81 -0.59 -6.25
CA ARG A 169 -18.14 -1.47 -5.12
C ARG A 169 -19.33 -2.38 -5.42
N VAL A 170 -20.39 -1.87 -6.05
CA VAL A 170 -21.54 -2.70 -6.47
C VAL A 170 -21.13 -3.73 -7.51
N SER A 171 -20.31 -3.36 -8.50
CA SER A 171 -19.76 -4.29 -9.50
C SER A 171 -18.90 -5.38 -8.88
N LEU A 172 -18.08 -5.02 -7.88
CA LEU A 172 -17.35 -6.01 -7.08
C LEU A 172 -18.30 -6.95 -6.34
N GLY A 173 -19.34 -6.42 -5.69
CA GLY A 173 -20.37 -7.22 -5.02
C GLY A 173 -21.04 -8.22 -5.96
N LYS A 174 -21.46 -7.76 -7.14
CA LYS A 174 -22.04 -8.60 -8.20
C LYS A 174 -21.10 -9.75 -8.59
N LEU A 175 -19.81 -9.43 -8.79
CA LEU A 175 -18.79 -10.42 -9.11
C LEU A 175 -18.57 -11.45 -7.98
N LEU A 176 -18.53 -11.00 -6.73
CA LEU A 176 -18.32 -11.90 -5.58
C LEU A 176 -19.52 -12.83 -5.35
N VAL A 177 -20.75 -12.37 -5.63
CA VAL A 177 -21.98 -13.16 -5.56
C VAL A 177 -22.00 -14.26 -6.61
N THR A 178 -21.47 -14.04 -7.82
CA THR A 178 -21.45 -15.05 -8.91
C THR A 178 -20.53 -16.24 -8.61
N LYS A 179 -19.50 -16.05 -7.77
CA LYS A 179 -18.50 -17.08 -7.38
C LYS A 179 -17.91 -17.86 -8.57
N PRO A 180 -17.31 -17.21 -9.56
CA PRO A 180 -16.65 -17.91 -10.67
C PRO A 180 -15.46 -18.74 -10.19
N ASP A 181 -15.01 -19.74 -10.97
CA ASP A 181 -13.84 -20.57 -10.63
C ASP A 181 -12.54 -19.76 -10.55
N ILE A 182 -12.44 -18.66 -11.31
CA ILE A 182 -11.32 -17.72 -11.28
C ILE A 182 -11.84 -16.30 -11.16
N LEU A 183 -11.36 -15.58 -10.14
CA LEU A 183 -11.56 -14.15 -9.97
C LEU A 183 -10.35 -13.37 -10.49
N LEU A 184 -10.57 -12.45 -11.42
CA LEU A 184 -9.58 -11.46 -11.85
C LEU A 184 -9.98 -10.10 -11.28
N LEU A 185 -9.15 -9.54 -10.41
CA LEU A 185 -9.42 -8.29 -9.71
C LEU A 185 -8.38 -7.24 -10.06
N ASP A 186 -8.80 -6.14 -10.69
CA ASP A 186 -7.94 -5.00 -11.02
C ASP A 186 -8.19 -3.87 -10.03
N GLU A 187 -7.24 -3.63 -9.12
CA GLU A 187 -7.27 -2.65 -8.04
C GLU A 187 -8.55 -2.72 -7.17
N PRO A 188 -8.87 -3.90 -6.59
CA PRO A 188 -10.15 -4.07 -5.86
C PRO A 188 -10.23 -3.27 -4.55
N THR A 189 -9.10 -2.82 -4.00
CA THR A 189 -9.03 -2.04 -2.77
C THR A 189 -9.31 -0.54 -2.97
N ASN A 190 -9.26 -0.07 -4.22
CA ASN A 190 -9.57 1.32 -4.52
C ASN A 190 -11.03 1.65 -4.13
N HIS A 191 -11.23 2.79 -3.51
CA HIS A 191 -12.52 3.28 -3.01
C HIS A 191 -13.16 2.46 -1.87
N LEU A 192 -12.47 1.46 -1.32
CA LEU A 192 -12.87 0.77 -0.10
C LEU A 192 -12.28 1.47 1.13
N ASP A 193 -13.04 1.51 2.21
CA ASP A 193 -12.51 1.88 3.52
C ASP A 193 -11.81 0.69 4.19
N ILE A 194 -11.14 0.97 5.29
CA ILE A 194 -10.31 -0.02 5.99
C ILE A 194 -11.12 -1.24 6.44
N GLU A 195 -12.38 -1.04 6.87
CA GLU A 195 -13.26 -2.14 7.30
C GLU A 195 -13.67 -3.02 6.11
N SER A 196 -14.07 -2.41 5.00
CA SER A 196 -14.42 -3.14 3.78
C SER A 196 -13.23 -3.88 3.19
N ILE A 197 -12.01 -3.32 3.27
CA ILE A 197 -10.79 -4.02 2.86
C ILE A 197 -10.55 -5.26 3.73
N ARG A 198 -10.67 -5.15 5.06
CA ARG A 198 -10.52 -6.30 5.98
C ARG A 198 -11.55 -7.40 5.71
N TRP A 199 -12.79 -7.00 5.43
CA TRP A 199 -13.83 -7.95 5.06
C TRP A 199 -13.48 -8.65 3.74
N LEU A 200 -13.04 -7.90 2.72
CA LEU A 200 -12.64 -8.46 1.42
C LEU A 200 -11.44 -9.43 1.56
N GLU A 201 -10.45 -9.11 2.38
CA GLU A 201 -9.34 -10.03 2.72
C GLU A 201 -9.87 -11.35 3.24
N THR A 202 -10.74 -11.30 4.26
CA THR A 202 -11.33 -12.49 4.88
C THR A 202 -12.14 -13.29 3.87
N PHE A 203 -12.92 -12.62 3.02
CA PHE A 203 -13.70 -13.26 1.96
C PHE A 203 -12.78 -13.99 0.96
N LEU A 204 -11.73 -13.31 0.45
CA LEU A 204 -10.83 -13.90 -0.54
C LEU A 204 -9.96 -15.02 0.02
N MET A 205 -9.55 -14.94 1.29
CA MET A 205 -8.83 -16.03 1.96
C MET A 205 -9.68 -17.31 2.02
N ASN A 206 -10.99 -17.18 2.25
CA ASN A 206 -11.93 -18.28 2.32
C ASN A 206 -12.52 -18.69 0.96
N TYR A 207 -12.19 -17.95 -0.10
CA TYR A 207 -12.70 -18.21 -1.44
C TYR A 207 -12.15 -19.52 -2.00
N LYS A 208 -13.02 -20.41 -2.48
CA LYS A 208 -12.66 -21.75 -2.98
C LYS A 208 -12.10 -21.74 -4.42
N GLY A 209 -12.32 -20.66 -5.17
CA GLY A 209 -11.75 -20.50 -6.52
C GLY A 209 -10.34 -19.94 -6.50
N ALA A 210 -9.70 -19.92 -7.66
CA ALA A 210 -8.44 -19.21 -7.86
C ALA A 210 -8.67 -17.68 -7.91
N VAL A 211 -7.69 -16.90 -7.49
CA VAL A 211 -7.78 -15.43 -7.55
C VAL A 211 -6.49 -14.88 -8.14
N LEU A 212 -6.62 -13.99 -9.12
CA LEU A 212 -5.51 -13.21 -9.65
C LEU A 212 -5.80 -11.72 -9.43
N ILE A 213 -4.93 -11.07 -8.68
CA ILE A 213 -5.13 -9.72 -8.19
C ILE A 213 -4.05 -8.81 -8.76
N VAL A 214 -4.44 -7.68 -9.33
CA VAL A 214 -3.57 -6.53 -9.54
C VAL A 214 -3.87 -5.56 -8.41
N SER A 215 -2.90 -5.22 -7.57
CA SER A 215 -3.07 -4.23 -6.51
C SER A 215 -1.75 -3.56 -6.13
N HIS A 216 -1.86 -2.33 -5.66
CA HIS A 216 -0.79 -1.54 -5.08
C HIS A 216 -0.88 -1.45 -3.55
N ASP A 217 -1.81 -2.17 -2.92
CA ASP A 217 -1.90 -2.32 -1.46
C ASP A 217 -1.03 -3.48 -0.98
N ARG A 218 0.17 -3.15 -0.48
CA ARG A 218 1.15 -4.14 0.00
C ARG A 218 0.63 -4.97 1.17
N TYR A 219 -0.14 -4.36 2.06
CA TYR A 219 -0.69 -5.03 3.25
C TYR A 219 -1.77 -6.05 2.85
N PHE A 220 -2.63 -5.67 1.91
CA PHE A 220 -3.64 -6.56 1.34
C PHE A 220 -3.00 -7.76 0.63
N LEU A 221 -2.00 -7.50 -0.23
CA LEU A 221 -1.29 -8.56 -0.93
C LEU A 221 -0.56 -9.51 0.04
N ASP A 222 0.03 -8.97 1.10
CA ASP A 222 0.77 -9.79 2.08
C ASP A 222 -0.12 -10.79 2.81
N ARG A 223 -1.40 -10.44 3.04
CA ARG A 223 -2.37 -11.30 3.72
C ARG A 223 -3.06 -12.31 2.80
N VAL A 224 -3.33 -11.93 1.55
CA VAL A 224 -4.21 -12.71 0.67
C VAL A 224 -3.42 -13.64 -0.25
N VAL A 225 -2.25 -13.21 -0.77
CA VAL A 225 -1.58 -13.94 -1.85
C VAL A 225 -0.51 -14.91 -1.36
N SER A 226 -0.35 -15.99 -2.13
CA SER A 226 0.68 -17.02 -1.94
C SER A 226 1.69 -17.08 -3.09
N LYS A 227 1.46 -16.34 -4.15
CA LYS A 227 2.31 -16.23 -5.35
C LYS A 227 2.30 -14.80 -5.88
N VAL A 228 3.45 -14.30 -6.29
CA VAL A 228 3.59 -12.97 -6.91
C VAL A 228 4.20 -13.13 -8.30
N VAL A 229 3.55 -12.54 -9.31
CA VAL A 229 4.04 -12.41 -10.68
C VAL A 229 4.44 -10.96 -10.90
N GLU A 230 5.72 -10.69 -11.00
CA GLU A 230 6.24 -9.35 -11.26
C GLU A 230 6.38 -9.11 -12.75
N ILE A 231 5.83 -8.02 -13.28
CA ILE A 231 6.12 -7.51 -14.62
C ILE A 231 7.17 -6.42 -14.49
N PHE A 232 8.39 -6.74 -14.95
CA PHE A 232 9.52 -5.82 -14.90
C PHE A 232 10.27 -5.85 -16.24
N GLN A 233 10.51 -4.67 -16.81
CA GLN A 233 11.14 -4.52 -18.14
C GLN A 233 10.47 -5.44 -19.19
N HIS A 234 9.15 -5.38 -19.27
CA HIS A 234 8.29 -6.16 -20.19
C HIS A 234 8.26 -7.68 -19.93
N LYS A 235 9.07 -8.22 -19.01
CA LYS A 235 9.18 -9.65 -18.69
C LYS A 235 8.44 -10.01 -17.42
N GLY A 236 7.95 -11.26 -17.34
CA GLY A 236 7.30 -11.81 -16.16
C GLY A 236 8.26 -12.63 -15.30
N TYR A 237 8.31 -12.34 -14.00
CA TYR A 237 9.06 -13.09 -13.00
C TYR A 237 8.11 -13.63 -11.94
N VAL A 238 8.23 -14.92 -11.62
CA VAL A 238 7.33 -15.60 -10.68
C VAL A 238 8.05 -15.87 -9.36
N TYR A 239 7.44 -15.44 -8.26
CA TYR A 239 7.94 -15.65 -6.90
C TYR A 239 6.88 -16.39 -6.07
N GLN A 240 7.29 -17.44 -5.37
CA GLN A 240 6.45 -18.15 -4.42
C GLN A 240 6.54 -17.45 -3.06
N GLY A 241 5.40 -17.31 -2.38
CA GLY A 241 5.24 -16.63 -1.09
C GLY A 241 4.37 -15.39 -1.20
N ASN A 242 4.19 -14.70 -0.07
CA ASN A 242 3.44 -13.46 0.02
C ASN A 242 4.25 -12.26 -0.50
N TYR A 243 3.70 -11.05 -0.38
CA TYR A 243 4.37 -9.83 -0.86
C TYR A 243 5.68 -9.55 -0.11
N SER A 244 5.74 -9.76 1.20
CA SER A 244 6.96 -9.58 2.02
C SER A 244 8.06 -10.54 1.61
N ASP A 245 7.72 -11.80 1.31
CA ASP A 245 8.66 -12.80 0.80
C ASP A 245 9.21 -12.43 -0.57
N TYR A 246 8.32 -11.93 -1.45
CA TYR A 246 8.70 -11.41 -2.78
C TYR A 246 9.70 -10.26 -2.62
N ALA A 247 9.40 -9.25 -1.78
CA ALA A 247 10.24 -8.08 -1.58
C ALA A 247 11.65 -8.47 -1.08
N LYS A 248 11.73 -9.39 -0.12
CA LYS A 248 13.02 -9.93 0.38
C LYS A 248 13.80 -10.66 -0.71
N LYS A 249 13.14 -11.55 -1.48
CA LYS A 249 13.76 -12.30 -2.57
C LYS A 249 14.26 -11.37 -3.67
N LYS A 250 13.46 -10.38 -4.06
CA LYS A 250 13.82 -9.36 -5.07
C LYS A 250 15.05 -8.57 -4.61
N ALA A 251 15.06 -8.09 -3.37
CA ALA A 251 16.19 -7.36 -2.80
C ALA A 251 17.48 -8.21 -2.80
N ALA A 252 17.41 -9.48 -2.42
CA ALA A 252 18.53 -10.40 -2.45
C ALA A 252 19.08 -10.66 -3.85
N ILE A 253 18.19 -10.90 -4.84
CA ILE A 253 18.56 -11.10 -6.25
C ILE A 253 19.24 -9.83 -6.78
N ARG A 254 18.66 -8.65 -6.49
CA ARG A 254 19.22 -7.36 -6.91
C ARG A 254 20.62 -7.12 -6.32
N ALA A 255 20.79 -7.36 -5.02
CA ALA A 255 22.09 -7.25 -4.36
C ALA A 255 23.13 -8.18 -4.99
N ALA A 256 22.72 -9.41 -5.35
CA ALA A 256 23.59 -10.36 -6.04
C ALA A 256 23.98 -9.86 -7.46
N MET A 257 23.01 -9.32 -8.23
CA MET A 257 23.27 -8.77 -9.57
C MET A 257 24.21 -7.57 -9.52
N ILE A 258 24.01 -6.65 -8.57
CA ILE A 258 24.89 -5.48 -8.33
C ILE A 258 26.30 -5.97 -8.01
N LYS A 259 26.43 -6.94 -7.11
CA LYS A 259 27.74 -7.52 -6.74
C LYS A 259 28.42 -8.18 -7.94
N GLN A 260 27.69 -8.92 -8.76
CA GLN A 260 28.23 -9.53 -9.98
C GLN A 260 28.70 -8.49 -10.98
N TYR A 261 27.91 -7.41 -11.21
CA TYR A 261 28.30 -6.30 -12.07
C TYR A 261 29.61 -5.65 -11.60
N TYR A 262 29.72 -5.27 -10.33
CA TYR A 262 30.95 -4.65 -9.82
C TYR A 262 32.16 -5.58 -9.86
N ASN A 263 31.96 -6.88 -9.60
CA ASN A 263 33.02 -7.87 -9.74
C ASN A 263 33.50 -7.98 -11.19
N GLN A 264 32.57 -8.05 -12.16
CA GLN A 264 32.92 -8.09 -13.58
C GLN A 264 33.62 -6.80 -14.01
N GLN A 265 33.13 -5.61 -13.60
CA GLN A 265 33.78 -4.32 -13.89
C GLN A 265 35.19 -4.24 -13.33
N ARG A 266 35.41 -4.78 -12.11
CA ARG A 266 36.75 -4.84 -11.51
C ARG A 266 37.68 -5.75 -12.33
N GLU A 267 37.19 -6.90 -12.74
CA GLU A 267 37.95 -7.84 -13.58
C GLU A 267 38.28 -7.26 -14.95
N ILE A 268 37.30 -6.63 -15.62
CA ILE A 268 37.50 -5.93 -16.91
C ILE A 268 38.60 -4.86 -16.76
N ARG A 269 38.51 -4.00 -15.75
CA ARG A 269 39.49 -2.94 -15.49
C ARG A 269 40.89 -3.52 -15.23
N HIS A 270 40.96 -4.58 -14.43
CA HIS A 270 42.23 -5.26 -14.18
C HIS A 270 42.85 -5.82 -15.47
N GLN A 271 42.05 -6.46 -16.33
CA GLN A 271 42.53 -6.98 -17.62
C GLN A 271 42.97 -5.84 -18.55
N GLU A 272 42.26 -4.73 -18.61
CA GLU A 272 42.63 -3.54 -19.37
C GLU A 272 43.98 -2.97 -18.88
N GLU A 273 44.21 -2.86 -17.57
CA GLU A 273 45.47 -2.42 -16.99
C GLU A 273 46.64 -3.35 -17.37
N VAL A 274 46.41 -4.70 -17.30
CA VAL A 274 47.42 -5.69 -17.69
C VAL A 274 47.72 -5.61 -19.18
N ILE A 275 46.71 -5.40 -20.03
CA ILE A 275 46.87 -5.22 -21.47
C ILE A 275 47.69 -3.94 -21.77
N ALA A 276 47.36 -2.83 -21.12
CA ALA A 276 48.07 -1.56 -21.27
C ALA A 276 49.55 -1.73 -20.85
N LYS A 277 49.81 -2.40 -19.74
CA LYS A 277 51.16 -2.69 -19.25
C LYS A 277 51.94 -3.60 -20.21
N LEU A 278 51.31 -4.64 -20.80
CA LEU A 278 51.96 -5.50 -21.78
C LEU A 278 52.29 -4.75 -23.08
N LYS A 279 51.42 -3.84 -23.54
CA LYS A 279 51.67 -2.96 -24.70
C LYS A 279 52.81 -1.98 -24.47
N SER A 280 52.95 -1.42 -23.24
CA SER A 280 54.02 -0.48 -22.89
C SER A 280 55.41 -1.08 -22.96
N PHE A 281 55.58 -2.38 -22.82
CA PHE A 281 56.88 -3.06 -22.96
C PHE A 281 57.40 -3.15 -24.41
N ASN A 282 56.60 -2.84 -25.41
CA ASN A 282 56.92 -2.76 -26.85
C ASN A 282 57.76 -3.93 -27.40
N ARG A 283 57.61 -5.15 -26.85
CA ARG A 283 58.25 -6.37 -27.29
C ARG A 283 57.25 -7.23 -28.05
N GLU A 284 57.61 -7.81 -29.20
CA GLU A 284 56.73 -8.63 -30.03
C GLU A 284 55.97 -9.73 -29.25
N LYS A 285 56.65 -10.43 -28.35
CA LYS A 285 56.03 -11.42 -27.46
C LYS A 285 54.98 -10.85 -26.50
N SER A 286 55.20 -9.60 -25.98
CA SER A 286 54.29 -8.91 -25.08
C SER A 286 53.08 -8.39 -25.83
N ILE A 287 53.27 -7.91 -27.06
CA ILE A 287 52.17 -7.46 -27.93
C ILE A 287 51.25 -8.65 -28.28
N LYS A 288 51.77 -9.79 -28.69
CA LYS A 288 50.96 -11.00 -28.98
C LYS A 288 50.17 -11.47 -27.74
N ARG A 289 50.72 -11.35 -26.53
CA ARG A 289 50.02 -11.65 -25.28
C ARG A 289 48.92 -10.64 -25.00
N ALA A 290 49.14 -9.37 -25.24
CA ALA A 290 48.14 -8.34 -25.13
C ALA A 290 46.98 -8.54 -26.07
N GLU A 291 47.24 -8.81 -27.37
CA GLU A 291 46.21 -9.11 -28.37
C GLU A 291 45.38 -10.37 -28.02
N SER A 292 46.03 -11.41 -27.46
CA SER A 292 45.30 -12.60 -27.01
C SER A 292 44.35 -12.30 -25.85
N ARG A 293 44.75 -11.43 -24.91
CA ARG A 293 43.90 -10.99 -23.79
C ARG A 293 42.78 -10.06 -24.23
N GLU A 294 43.04 -9.15 -25.20
CA GLU A 294 42.00 -8.32 -25.82
C GLU A 294 40.91 -9.20 -26.46
N LYS A 295 41.29 -10.20 -27.24
CA LYS A 295 40.34 -11.14 -27.84
C LYS A 295 39.53 -11.93 -26.79
N LEU A 296 40.07 -12.16 -25.59
CA LEU A 296 39.35 -12.79 -24.49
C LEU A 296 38.41 -11.78 -23.84
N LEU A 297 38.83 -10.53 -23.68
CA LEU A 297 38.03 -9.45 -23.12
C LEU A 297 36.82 -9.12 -24.03
N ASP A 298 37.02 -9.11 -25.36
CA ASP A 298 35.96 -8.87 -26.34
C ASP A 298 34.90 -9.98 -26.38
N LYS A 299 35.23 -11.20 -25.90
CA LYS A 299 34.28 -12.31 -25.78
C LYS A 299 33.47 -12.31 -24.50
N ILE A 300 33.82 -11.48 -23.53
CA ILE A 300 33.05 -11.38 -22.28
C ILE A 300 31.72 -10.68 -22.58
N GLU A 301 30.62 -11.37 -22.38
CA GLU A 301 29.31 -10.73 -22.33
C GLU A 301 29.27 -9.74 -21.16
N ARG A 302 29.23 -8.45 -21.50
CA ARG A 302 29.17 -7.40 -20.47
C ARG A 302 27.81 -7.40 -19.83
N ILE A 303 27.78 -7.57 -18.51
CA ILE A 303 26.56 -7.41 -17.70
C ILE A 303 26.17 -5.93 -17.79
N GLU A 304 24.95 -5.66 -18.25
CA GLU A 304 24.40 -4.31 -18.21
C GLU A 304 24.32 -3.84 -16.75
N LYS A 305 24.61 -2.56 -16.54
CA LYS A 305 24.48 -1.98 -15.19
C LYS A 305 23.03 -2.17 -14.74
N PRO A 306 22.77 -2.90 -13.61
CA PRO A 306 21.43 -2.99 -13.09
C PRO A 306 20.86 -1.58 -12.93
N THR A 307 19.67 -1.33 -13.46
CA THR A 307 18.99 -0.04 -13.33
C THR A 307 18.96 0.32 -11.84
N GLU A 308 19.60 1.40 -11.49
CA GLU A 308 19.46 2.00 -10.18
C GLU A 308 18.02 2.50 -10.13
N ASP A 309 17.16 1.87 -9.30
CA ASP A 309 15.99 2.59 -8.86
C ASP A 309 16.56 3.79 -8.12
N ASN A 310 16.22 4.98 -8.56
CA ASN A 310 16.74 6.25 -8.02
C ASN A 310 16.22 6.50 -6.57
N THR A 311 16.16 5.44 -5.76
CA THR A 311 15.76 5.50 -4.34
C THR A 311 16.81 6.17 -3.45
N ASP A 312 18.03 6.38 -3.96
CA ASP A 312 19.11 7.03 -3.20
C ASP A 312 19.09 8.57 -3.24
N ILE A 313 18.15 9.19 -3.96
CA ILE A 313 17.99 10.64 -3.91
C ILE A 313 17.25 11.00 -2.61
N ARG A 314 17.98 11.19 -1.53
CA ARG A 314 17.43 11.73 -0.28
C ARG A 314 17.08 13.18 -0.48
N ILE A 315 15.79 13.47 -0.62
CA ILE A 315 15.28 14.83 -0.57
C ILE A 315 15.15 15.20 0.90
N VAL A 316 16.01 16.06 1.39
CA VAL A 316 15.81 16.70 2.70
C VAL A 316 14.88 17.89 2.46
N LEU A 317 13.67 17.77 2.97
CA LEU A 317 12.62 18.79 2.86
C LEU A 317 12.54 19.52 4.20
N GLU A 318 13.10 20.72 4.24
CA GLU A 318 13.01 21.59 5.41
C GLU A 318 12.12 22.79 5.08
N PRO A 319 11.08 23.07 5.87
CA PRO A 319 10.29 24.27 5.70
C PRO A 319 11.15 25.52 5.98
N ASN A 320 11.05 26.53 5.13
CA ASN A 320 11.81 27.78 5.29
C ASN A 320 11.43 28.55 6.57
N VAL A 321 10.21 28.36 7.06
CA VAL A 321 9.69 29.04 8.25
C VAL A 321 9.26 27.99 9.29
N VAL A 322 9.72 28.15 10.52
CA VAL A 322 9.34 27.26 11.62
C VAL A 322 8.06 27.77 12.24
N SER A 323 7.02 26.93 12.33
CA SER A 323 5.75 27.24 12.99
C SER A 323 5.88 27.32 14.52
N GLY A 324 4.89 27.91 15.18
CA GLY A 324 4.71 27.76 16.63
C GLY A 324 4.56 26.29 17.05
N ASN A 325 4.58 26.03 18.36
CA ASN A 325 4.42 24.66 18.87
C ASN A 325 3.00 24.12 18.64
N ASP A 326 1.98 24.96 18.81
CA ASP A 326 0.59 24.66 18.50
C ASP A 326 0.34 25.01 17.04
N VAL A 327 0.07 24.01 16.20
CA VAL A 327 -0.11 24.20 14.76
C VAL A 327 -1.57 24.31 14.39
N LEU A 328 -2.41 23.45 14.95
CA LEU A 328 -3.86 23.43 14.70
C LEU A 328 -4.60 23.11 15.99
N LYS A 329 -5.68 23.86 16.25
CA LYS A 329 -6.63 23.61 17.34
C LYS A 329 -8.04 23.61 16.79
N VAL A 330 -8.78 22.53 17.03
CA VAL A 330 -10.18 22.35 16.64
C VAL A 330 -11.00 22.19 17.90
N GLU A 331 -12.03 23.02 18.07
CA GLU A 331 -12.89 23.04 19.26
C GLU A 331 -14.36 23.01 18.87
N GLY A 332 -15.09 21.98 19.34
CA GLY A 332 -16.53 21.84 19.17
C GLY A 332 -17.00 21.75 17.72
N LEU A 333 -16.17 21.27 16.80
CA LEU A 333 -16.46 21.28 15.37
C LEU A 333 -17.66 20.39 15.06
N ALA A 334 -18.62 20.93 14.29
CA ALA A 334 -19.79 20.20 13.82
C ALA A 334 -20.10 20.55 12.35
N LYS A 335 -20.56 19.54 11.59
CA LYS A 335 -21.00 19.70 10.22
C LYS A 335 -22.08 18.68 9.86
N ALA A 336 -23.15 19.16 9.19
CA ALA A 336 -24.21 18.35 8.64
C ALA A 336 -24.50 18.76 7.18
N PHE A 337 -24.91 17.79 6.39
CA PHE A 337 -25.54 18.00 5.09
C PHE A 337 -26.90 17.31 5.12
N PRO A 338 -28.00 18.06 5.32
CA PRO A 338 -29.30 17.44 5.53
C PRO A 338 -29.69 16.44 4.44
N PRO A 339 -30.15 15.21 4.78
CA PRO A 339 -30.53 14.80 6.15
C PRO A 339 -29.38 14.20 7.00
N LEU A 340 -28.14 14.14 6.49
CA LEU A 340 -27.01 13.45 7.11
C LEU A 340 -26.20 14.40 8.03
N GLN A 341 -26.03 14.03 9.30
CA GLN A 341 -25.06 14.62 10.21
C GLN A 341 -23.74 13.85 10.09
N LEU A 342 -22.65 14.55 9.75
CA LEU A 342 -21.35 13.92 9.58
C LEU A 342 -20.63 13.76 10.93
N PHE A 343 -20.57 14.85 11.72
CA PHE A 343 -19.92 14.86 13.02
C PHE A 343 -20.43 16.02 13.87
N SER A 344 -20.30 15.87 15.19
CA SER A 344 -20.76 16.87 16.17
C SER A 344 -19.81 16.95 17.38
N GLY A 345 -19.39 18.17 17.70
CA GLY A 345 -18.60 18.43 18.89
C GLY A 345 -17.17 17.88 18.88
N ILE A 346 -16.55 17.76 17.71
CA ILE A 346 -15.19 17.24 17.57
C ILE A 346 -14.17 18.19 18.17
N ASN A 347 -13.23 17.65 18.96
CA ASN A 347 -12.13 18.39 19.56
C ASN A 347 -10.82 17.63 19.35
N PHE A 348 -9.82 18.30 18.78
CA PHE A 348 -8.45 17.80 18.71
C PHE A 348 -7.46 18.94 18.47
N GLU A 349 -6.19 18.67 18.75
CA GLU A 349 -5.09 19.58 18.50
C GLU A 349 -3.96 18.86 17.76
N VAL A 350 -3.18 19.62 16.98
CA VAL A 350 -1.99 19.11 16.30
C VAL A 350 -0.79 19.96 16.68
N LYS A 351 0.28 19.32 17.11
CA LYS A 351 1.53 19.97 17.52
C LYS A 351 2.55 19.92 16.38
N ARG A 352 3.53 20.82 16.46
CA ARG A 352 4.63 20.89 15.50
C ARG A 352 5.41 19.57 15.44
N GLY A 353 5.68 19.09 14.21
CA GLY A 353 6.41 17.88 13.94
C GLY A 353 5.60 16.59 14.11
N GLU A 354 4.31 16.67 14.49
CA GLU A 354 3.44 15.49 14.47
C GLU A 354 3.06 15.13 13.05
N ARG A 355 2.95 13.82 12.79
CA ARG A 355 2.36 13.24 11.59
C ARG A 355 1.09 12.52 11.99
N VAL A 356 -0.04 13.20 11.76
CA VAL A 356 -1.35 12.76 12.23
C VAL A 356 -2.15 12.20 11.07
N ALA A 357 -2.56 10.94 11.16
CA ALA A 357 -3.47 10.31 10.22
C ALA A 357 -4.92 10.44 10.71
N LEU A 358 -5.82 10.90 9.84
CA LEU A 358 -7.26 10.88 10.10
C LEU A 358 -7.88 9.70 9.34
N ILE A 359 -8.39 8.72 10.07
CA ILE A 359 -9.02 7.51 9.52
C ILE A 359 -10.50 7.43 9.90
N GLY A 360 -11.24 6.53 9.27
CA GLY A 360 -12.68 6.29 9.51
C GLY A 360 -13.35 5.77 8.24
N ASN A 361 -14.59 5.34 8.37
CA ASN A 361 -15.36 4.79 7.24
C ASN A 361 -15.63 5.82 6.15
N ASN A 362 -15.98 5.36 4.97
CA ASN A 362 -16.34 6.26 3.87
C ASN A 362 -17.64 7.02 4.22
N GLY A 363 -17.66 8.30 3.85
CA GLY A 363 -18.81 9.17 4.11
C GLY A 363 -18.89 9.77 5.52
N THR A 364 -17.96 9.47 6.44
CA THR A 364 -17.95 10.05 7.80
C THR A 364 -17.54 11.53 7.87
N GLY A 365 -17.05 12.09 6.77
CA GLY A 365 -16.69 13.51 6.70
C GLY A 365 -15.19 13.81 6.83
N LYS A 366 -14.28 12.85 6.63
CA LYS A 366 -12.82 13.06 6.68
C LYS A 366 -12.37 14.21 5.76
N THR A 367 -12.66 14.12 4.47
CA THR A 367 -12.37 15.18 3.47
C THR A 367 -13.06 16.51 3.85
N THR A 368 -14.26 16.46 4.45
CA THR A 368 -14.96 17.66 4.91
C THR A 368 -14.18 18.36 6.03
N ILE A 369 -13.60 17.62 6.98
CA ILE A 369 -12.72 18.18 8.01
C ILE A 369 -11.51 18.86 7.37
N LEU A 370 -10.84 18.22 6.40
CA LEU A 370 -9.71 18.82 5.67
C LEU A 370 -10.12 20.11 4.94
N LYS A 371 -11.27 20.12 4.27
CA LYS A 371 -11.80 21.29 3.57
C LYS A 371 -12.19 22.43 4.55
N ILE A 372 -12.66 22.11 5.74
CA ILE A 372 -12.95 23.12 6.79
C ILE A 372 -11.64 23.73 7.31
N ILE A 373 -10.62 22.91 7.58
CA ILE A 373 -9.30 23.41 8.03
C ILE A 373 -8.66 24.32 6.98
N ASN A 374 -8.88 24.05 5.69
CA ASN A 374 -8.43 24.88 4.57
C ASN A 374 -9.38 26.05 4.23
N GLU A 375 -10.39 26.32 5.05
CA GLU A 375 -11.38 27.40 4.86
C GLU A 375 -12.19 27.31 3.56
N LEU A 376 -12.20 26.13 2.91
CA LEU A 376 -12.98 25.88 1.68
C LEU A 376 -14.46 25.66 1.97
N ILE A 377 -14.80 25.19 3.18
CA ILE A 377 -16.16 24.95 3.65
C ILE A 377 -16.29 25.53 5.07
N SER A 378 -17.37 26.26 5.33
CA SER A 378 -17.65 26.77 6.68
C SER A 378 -18.23 25.66 7.57
N PRO A 379 -17.80 25.54 8.83
CA PRO A 379 -18.43 24.67 9.81
C PRO A 379 -19.82 25.20 10.19
N ASP A 380 -20.70 24.32 10.71
CA ASP A 380 -22.01 24.71 11.23
C ASP A 380 -21.90 25.16 12.70
N ALA A 381 -20.94 24.58 13.44
CA ALA A 381 -20.58 25.00 14.80
C ALA A 381 -19.11 24.70 15.07
N GLY A 382 -18.57 25.33 16.12
CA GLY A 382 -17.18 25.16 16.52
C GLY A 382 -16.22 26.13 15.84
N THR A 383 -14.93 26.03 16.19
CA THR A 383 -13.87 26.90 15.69
C THR A 383 -12.63 26.10 15.31
N VAL A 384 -11.97 26.55 14.25
CA VAL A 384 -10.65 26.08 13.83
C VAL A 384 -9.67 27.22 13.99
N THR A 385 -8.60 27.02 14.74
CA THR A 385 -7.57 28.03 14.99
C THR A 385 -6.22 27.51 14.56
N LEU A 386 -5.55 28.25 13.66
CA LEU A 386 -4.17 27.99 13.26
C LEU A 386 -3.21 28.69 14.21
N GLY A 387 -2.09 28.05 14.48
CA GLY A 387 -1.02 28.60 15.29
C GLY A 387 -0.24 29.73 14.60
N SER A 388 0.72 30.31 15.32
CA SER A 388 1.55 31.37 14.78
C SER A 388 2.50 30.84 13.71
N ASN A 389 2.70 31.61 12.62
CA ASN A 389 3.56 31.30 11.50
C ASN A 389 3.25 29.94 10.83
N VAL A 390 2.00 29.51 10.82
CA VAL A 390 1.58 28.31 10.12
C VAL A 390 1.28 28.63 8.65
N HIS A 391 1.97 27.96 7.75
CA HIS A 391 1.78 28.02 6.31
C HIS A 391 1.28 26.68 5.84
N ILE A 392 0.01 26.62 5.38
CA ILE A 392 -0.63 25.37 4.91
C ILE A 392 -0.23 25.09 3.48
N GLY A 393 0.13 23.82 3.22
CA GLY A 393 0.19 23.24 1.89
C GLY A 393 -0.88 22.16 1.77
N TYR A 394 -1.85 22.34 0.86
CA TYR A 394 -2.95 21.39 0.69
C TYR A 394 -2.81 20.57 -0.59
N TYR A 395 -2.87 19.26 -0.44
CA TYR A 395 -2.96 18.31 -1.55
C TYR A 395 -4.37 17.78 -1.65
N ASP A 396 -5.06 18.14 -2.74
CA ASP A 396 -6.41 17.69 -3.05
C ASP A 396 -6.39 16.46 -3.97
N GLN A 397 -7.29 15.52 -3.72
CA GLN A 397 -7.45 14.29 -4.49
C GLN A 397 -7.67 14.52 -5.99
N GLU A 398 -8.33 15.62 -6.38
CA GLU A 398 -8.67 15.94 -7.77
C GLU A 398 -7.52 16.66 -8.53
N HIS A 399 -6.38 16.95 -7.91
CA HIS A 399 -5.20 17.62 -8.51
C HIS A 399 -5.54 18.89 -9.28
N GLN A 400 -6.52 19.66 -8.84
CA GLN A 400 -7.07 20.84 -9.54
C GLN A 400 -6.07 22.01 -9.67
N GLN A 401 -4.89 21.90 -9.10
CA GLN A 401 -3.89 22.97 -9.05
C GLN A 401 -2.83 22.92 -10.16
N LEU A 402 -2.93 21.95 -11.09
CA LEU A 402 -1.96 21.82 -12.19
C LEU A 402 -2.48 22.47 -13.49
N HIS A 403 -1.59 23.23 -14.16
CA HIS A 403 -1.87 23.81 -15.46
C HIS A 403 -1.65 22.76 -16.56
N MET A 404 -2.73 22.26 -17.18
CA MET A 404 -2.69 21.13 -18.11
C MET A 404 -1.83 21.38 -19.36
N GLU A 405 -1.75 22.63 -19.82
CA GLU A 405 -1.02 23.09 -21.02
C GLU A 405 0.50 23.26 -20.81
N LYS A 406 1.00 23.30 -19.55
CA LYS A 406 2.41 23.45 -19.23
C LYS A 406 3.15 22.11 -19.29
N THR A 407 4.46 22.18 -19.53
CA THR A 407 5.32 21.03 -19.30
C THR A 407 5.51 20.80 -17.79
N ILE A 408 5.90 19.58 -17.39
CA ILE A 408 6.18 19.26 -15.98
C ILE A 408 7.26 20.21 -15.42
N PHE A 409 8.27 20.50 -16.23
CA PHE A 409 9.35 21.41 -15.84
C PHE A 409 8.84 22.83 -15.63
N ASP A 410 8.07 23.38 -16.59
CA ASP A 410 7.56 24.75 -16.53
C ASP A 410 6.53 24.91 -15.40
N GLU A 411 5.73 23.87 -15.12
CA GLU A 411 4.76 23.85 -14.02
C GLU A 411 5.42 24.10 -12.67
N ILE A 412 6.63 23.57 -12.46
CA ILE A 412 7.39 23.80 -11.21
C ILE A 412 8.23 25.07 -11.29
N ALA A 413 8.92 25.31 -12.41
CA ALA A 413 9.84 26.43 -12.55
C ALA A 413 9.13 27.80 -12.47
N ASP A 414 7.91 27.91 -13.02
CA ASP A 414 7.14 29.15 -12.98
C ASP A 414 6.62 29.49 -11.57
N ASP A 415 6.25 28.49 -10.79
CA ASP A 415 5.77 28.71 -9.42
C ASP A 415 6.93 28.97 -8.44
N TYR A 416 8.12 28.48 -8.75
CA TYR A 416 9.33 28.63 -7.91
C TYR A 416 10.50 29.26 -8.68
N PRO A 417 10.39 30.53 -9.12
CA PRO A 417 11.39 31.19 -9.98
C PRO A 417 12.74 31.36 -9.29
N ASN A 418 12.82 31.26 -7.98
CA ASN A 418 14.06 31.35 -7.20
C ASN A 418 14.86 30.02 -7.20
N LEU A 419 14.31 28.93 -7.70
CA LEU A 419 15.01 27.65 -7.80
C LEU A 419 15.82 27.60 -9.09
N ASN A 420 17.05 27.07 -8.99
CA ASN A 420 17.83 26.81 -10.19
C ASN A 420 17.30 25.54 -10.90
N ASN A 421 17.50 25.49 -12.23
CA ASN A 421 17.05 24.38 -13.08
C ASN A 421 17.56 23.01 -12.59
N THR A 422 18.73 22.95 -11.98
CA THR A 422 19.31 21.73 -11.44
C THR A 422 18.49 21.23 -10.25
N LYS A 423 18.06 22.13 -9.35
CA LYS A 423 17.25 21.75 -8.18
C LYS A 423 15.85 21.28 -8.61
N VAL A 424 15.22 21.94 -9.59
CA VAL A 424 13.94 21.52 -10.18
C VAL A 424 14.06 20.10 -10.76
N ARG A 425 15.10 19.87 -11.60
CA ARG A 425 15.33 18.53 -12.18
C ARG A 425 15.63 17.46 -11.13
N ASN A 426 16.40 17.79 -10.09
CA ASN A 426 16.68 16.82 -9.01
C ASN A 426 15.42 16.43 -8.25
N VAL A 427 14.52 17.38 -7.98
CA VAL A 427 13.25 17.07 -7.34
C VAL A 427 12.37 16.24 -8.26
N LEU A 428 12.26 16.61 -9.54
CA LEU A 428 11.51 15.81 -10.51
C LEU A 428 12.07 14.39 -10.67
N ALA A 429 13.40 14.24 -10.72
CA ALA A 429 14.06 12.94 -10.79
C ALA A 429 13.76 12.08 -9.55
N ALA A 430 13.66 12.68 -8.36
CA ALA A 430 13.26 11.98 -7.15
C ALA A 430 11.82 11.48 -7.19
N PHE A 431 10.94 12.15 -7.93
CA PHE A 431 9.59 11.71 -8.23
C PHE A 431 9.50 10.88 -9.53
N LEU A 432 10.62 10.31 -10.00
CA LEU A 432 10.75 9.44 -11.17
C LEU A 432 10.44 10.10 -12.51
N PHE A 433 10.65 11.42 -12.62
CA PHE A 433 10.65 12.10 -13.91
C PHE A 433 12.11 12.38 -14.33
N THR A 434 12.63 11.59 -15.26
CA THR A 434 14.02 11.65 -15.70
C THR A 434 14.11 12.06 -17.17
N ASP A 435 15.28 12.54 -17.58
CA ASP A 435 15.62 12.87 -18.96
C ASP A 435 14.55 13.72 -19.68
N ASP A 436 13.93 13.18 -20.72
CA ASP A 436 12.93 13.87 -21.55
C ASP A 436 11.53 13.89 -20.93
N ASP A 437 11.26 13.08 -19.90
CA ASP A 437 9.97 13.05 -19.24
C ASP A 437 9.57 14.41 -18.67
N VAL A 438 10.53 15.20 -18.21
CA VAL A 438 10.30 16.53 -17.64
C VAL A 438 9.67 17.53 -18.63
N TYR A 439 9.76 17.26 -19.93
CA TYR A 439 9.20 18.09 -20.99
C TYR A 439 7.83 17.60 -21.50
N LYS A 440 7.30 16.49 -20.96
CA LYS A 440 5.93 16.07 -21.25
C LYS A 440 4.95 17.11 -20.73
N ARG A 441 3.83 17.29 -21.45
CA ARG A 441 2.76 18.18 -21.01
C ARG A 441 1.96 17.52 -19.88
N THR A 442 1.47 18.32 -18.97
CA THR A 442 0.66 17.85 -17.83
C THR A 442 -0.63 17.15 -18.31
N GLU A 443 -1.20 17.56 -19.44
CA GLU A 443 -2.38 16.93 -20.05
C GLU A 443 -2.12 15.48 -20.52
N ASP A 444 -0.90 15.17 -20.94
CA ASP A 444 -0.51 13.85 -21.46
C ASP A 444 -0.20 12.85 -20.34
N LEU A 445 -0.16 13.30 -19.08
CA LEU A 445 0.16 12.46 -17.93
C LEU A 445 -1.02 11.62 -17.48
N SER A 446 -0.73 10.40 -17.02
CA SER A 446 -1.67 9.58 -16.25
C SER A 446 -2.04 10.24 -14.92
N GLY A 447 -3.16 9.82 -14.30
CA GLY A 447 -3.58 10.32 -12.99
C GLY A 447 -2.48 10.18 -11.92
N GLY A 448 -1.78 9.05 -11.88
CA GLY A 448 -0.66 8.83 -10.94
C GLY A 448 0.55 9.72 -11.22
N GLU A 449 0.88 10.01 -12.48
CA GLU A 449 1.95 10.93 -12.84
C GLU A 449 1.60 12.36 -12.45
N ARG A 450 0.37 12.81 -12.69
CA ARG A 450 -0.11 14.11 -12.22
C ARG A 450 -0.04 14.23 -10.70
N GLY A 451 -0.43 13.18 -9.97
CA GLY A 451 -0.28 13.13 -8.51
C GLY A 451 1.16 13.33 -8.06
N ARG A 452 2.12 12.67 -8.72
CA ARG A 452 3.56 12.84 -8.42
C ARG A 452 4.05 14.26 -8.69
N VAL A 453 3.62 14.89 -9.78
CA VAL A 453 3.96 16.30 -10.08
C VAL A 453 3.38 17.24 -9.02
N ALA A 454 2.10 17.06 -8.65
CA ALA A 454 1.46 17.86 -7.61
C ALA A 454 2.16 17.70 -6.24
N LEU A 455 2.57 16.48 -5.89
CA LEU A 455 3.36 16.22 -4.68
C LEU A 455 4.75 16.87 -4.74
N ALA A 456 5.46 16.78 -5.87
CA ALA A 456 6.73 17.43 -6.08
C ALA A 456 6.63 18.96 -5.92
N LYS A 457 5.56 19.55 -6.48
CA LYS A 457 5.23 20.97 -6.35
C LYS A 457 4.96 21.36 -4.91
N LEU A 458 4.12 20.60 -4.19
CA LEU A 458 3.81 20.83 -2.79
C LEU A 458 5.06 20.75 -1.91
N MET A 459 5.94 19.80 -2.16
CA MET A 459 7.17 19.61 -1.40
C MET A 459 8.20 20.74 -1.60
N LEU A 460 8.09 21.50 -2.67
CA LEU A 460 8.92 22.69 -2.92
C LEU A 460 8.33 23.97 -2.32
N SER A 461 7.10 23.93 -1.82
CA SER A 461 6.44 25.08 -1.22
C SER A 461 7.06 25.46 0.13
N ASP A 462 6.81 26.71 0.57
CA ASP A 462 7.22 27.20 1.87
C ASP A 462 6.31 26.71 3.03
N ALA A 463 5.46 25.71 2.74
CA ALA A 463 4.54 25.15 3.71
C ALA A 463 5.30 24.45 4.85
N ASN A 464 4.85 24.68 6.08
CA ASN A 464 5.33 23.99 7.27
C ASN A 464 4.26 23.12 7.92
N PHE A 465 3.04 23.16 7.37
CA PHE A 465 1.92 22.29 7.71
C PHE A 465 1.31 21.70 6.43
N LEU A 466 1.55 20.43 6.17
CA LEU A 466 1.01 19.72 5.01
C LEU A 466 -0.31 19.05 5.36
N ILE A 467 -1.32 19.28 4.54
CA ILE A 467 -2.63 18.63 4.62
C ILE A 467 -2.80 17.81 3.34
N LEU A 468 -2.92 16.47 3.48
CA LEU A 468 -2.95 15.55 2.35
C LEU A 468 -4.25 14.74 2.36
N ASP A 469 -5.04 14.83 1.28
CA ASP A 469 -6.26 14.04 1.09
C ASP A 469 -6.01 12.88 0.13
N GLU A 470 -5.96 11.66 0.67
CA GLU A 470 -5.70 10.41 -0.04
C GLU A 470 -4.48 10.47 -1.00
N PRO A 471 -3.28 10.86 -0.51
CA PRO A 471 -2.12 11.10 -1.36
C PRO A 471 -1.54 9.84 -2.01
N THR A 472 -1.96 8.67 -1.55
CA THR A 472 -1.51 7.35 -2.05
C THR A 472 -2.39 6.81 -3.18
N ASN A 473 -3.55 7.43 -3.45
CA ASN A 473 -4.46 6.99 -4.50
C ASN A 473 -3.81 7.11 -5.88
N HIS A 474 -3.98 6.07 -6.71
CA HIS A 474 -3.43 5.97 -8.06
C HIS A 474 -1.88 5.95 -8.15
N LEU A 475 -1.17 5.97 -7.02
CA LEU A 475 0.28 5.80 -7.00
C LEU A 475 0.63 4.31 -7.05
N ASP A 476 1.64 3.98 -7.85
CA ASP A 476 2.25 2.64 -7.80
C ASP A 476 3.12 2.48 -6.54
N ILE A 477 3.53 1.24 -6.28
CA ILE A 477 4.27 0.90 -5.05
C ILE A 477 5.55 1.74 -4.92
N THR A 478 6.28 1.93 -6.01
CA THR A 478 7.52 2.72 -6.01
C THR A 478 7.26 4.20 -5.69
N SER A 479 6.20 4.76 -6.27
CA SER A 479 5.81 6.16 -5.99
C SER A 479 5.34 6.34 -4.54
N LYS A 480 4.65 5.35 -3.97
CA LYS A 480 4.28 5.34 -2.55
C LYS A 480 5.51 5.31 -1.64
N GLU A 481 6.51 4.49 -1.96
CA GLU A 481 7.77 4.43 -1.20
C GLU A 481 8.52 5.76 -1.19
N ILE A 482 8.56 6.46 -2.33
CA ILE A 482 9.15 7.79 -2.44
C ILE A 482 8.40 8.79 -1.56
N LEU A 483 7.07 8.78 -1.60
CA LEU A 483 6.25 9.66 -0.77
C LEU A 483 6.46 9.37 0.73
N GLU A 484 6.51 8.11 1.12
CA GLU A 484 6.78 7.68 2.50
C GLU A 484 8.12 8.22 3.00
N GLU A 485 9.19 8.06 2.21
CA GLU A 485 10.52 8.52 2.57
C GLU A 485 10.59 10.06 2.62
N ALA A 486 9.95 10.74 1.66
CA ALA A 486 9.85 12.19 1.66
C ALA A 486 9.14 12.72 2.91
N LEU A 487 8.02 12.12 3.32
CA LEU A 487 7.28 12.52 4.53
C LEU A 487 7.98 12.12 5.83
N LYS A 488 8.76 11.03 5.84
CA LYS A 488 9.60 10.66 6.98
C LYS A 488 10.72 11.67 7.21
N SER A 489 11.33 12.17 6.14
CA SER A 489 12.41 13.16 6.19
C SER A 489 11.90 14.59 6.42
N TYR A 490 10.62 14.86 6.18
CA TYR A 490 10.03 16.18 6.35
C TYR A 490 9.97 16.59 7.83
N THR A 491 10.55 17.74 8.16
CA THR A 491 10.66 18.24 9.54
C THR A 491 9.45 19.07 9.99
N GLY A 492 8.53 19.40 9.08
CA GLY A 492 7.28 20.09 9.37
C GLY A 492 6.21 19.18 9.95
N THR A 493 4.98 19.70 10.04
CA THR A 493 3.81 18.98 10.53
C THR A 493 3.00 18.42 9.37
N VAL A 494 2.46 17.22 9.51
CA VAL A 494 1.65 16.57 8.47
C VAL A 494 0.32 16.11 9.06
N PHE A 495 -0.79 16.45 8.39
CA PHE A 495 -2.12 15.96 8.68
C PHE A 495 -2.70 15.33 7.41
N PHE A 496 -3.04 14.04 7.46
CA PHE A 496 -3.43 13.34 6.24
C PHE A 496 -4.57 12.36 6.44
N VAL A 497 -5.35 12.17 5.39
CA VAL A 497 -6.33 11.10 5.24
C VAL A 497 -5.75 10.06 4.31
N SER A 498 -5.79 8.79 4.69
CA SER A 498 -5.43 7.68 3.80
C SER A 498 -6.13 6.39 4.23
N HIS A 499 -6.40 5.53 3.25
CA HIS A 499 -6.85 4.15 3.44
C HIS A 499 -5.71 3.13 3.27
N ASP A 500 -4.52 3.61 2.89
CA ASP A 500 -3.32 2.77 2.76
C ASP A 500 -2.72 2.51 4.15
N ARG A 501 -2.98 1.32 4.67
CA ARG A 501 -2.55 0.90 6.02
C ARG A 501 -1.03 0.86 6.17
N TYR A 502 -0.31 0.47 5.10
CA TYR A 502 1.15 0.44 5.12
C TYR A 502 1.71 1.86 5.18
N PHE A 503 1.17 2.77 4.38
CA PHE A 503 1.53 4.19 4.39
C PHE A 503 1.26 4.83 5.77
N ILE A 504 0.08 4.57 6.35
CA ILE A 504 -0.25 5.05 7.70
C ILE A 504 0.75 4.51 8.72
N ASN A 505 1.04 3.20 8.68
CA ASN A 505 1.96 2.56 9.62
C ASN A 505 3.39 3.11 9.54
N GLN A 506 3.87 3.42 8.34
CA GLN A 506 5.21 3.95 8.09
C GLN A 506 5.36 5.44 8.38
N THR A 507 4.27 6.22 8.29
CA THR A 507 4.33 7.69 8.32
C THR A 507 3.72 8.27 9.60
N ALA A 508 2.59 7.75 10.08
CA ALA A 508 1.87 8.32 11.21
C ALA A 508 2.61 8.13 12.54
N THR A 509 2.66 9.20 13.34
CA THR A 509 3.06 9.16 14.75
C THR A 509 1.84 9.15 15.67
N ARG A 510 0.66 9.45 15.12
CA ARG A 510 -0.60 9.56 15.83
C ARG A 510 -1.76 9.33 14.87
N ILE A 511 -2.81 8.66 15.33
CA ILE A 511 -4.02 8.38 14.55
C ILE A 511 -5.22 9.01 15.24
N LEU A 512 -6.06 9.68 14.46
CA LEU A 512 -7.38 10.16 14.83
C LEU A 512 -8.41 9.33 14.06
N GLU A 513 -9.28 8.62 14.75
CA GLU A 513 -10.35 7.84 14.14
C GLU A 513 -11.67 8.58 14.27
N LEU A 514 -12.30 8.86 13.14
CA LEU A 514 -13.63 9.46 13.08
C LEU A 514 -14.68 8.34 13.05
N THR A 515 -15.31 8.09 14.19
CA THR A 515 -16.33 7.05 14.37
C THR A 515 -17.44 7.53 15.30
N GLY A 516 -18.71 7.12 15.07
CA GLY A 516 -19.84 7.50 15.88
C GLY A 516 -19.99 9.02 16.07
N GLU A 517 -19.77 9.81 15.01
CA GLU A 517 -19.81 11.28 15.00
C GLU A 517 -18.76 11.96 15.89
N THR A 518 -17.83 11.23 16.48
CA THR A 518 -16.77 11.72 17.37
C THR A 518 -15.39 11.30 16.90
N VAL A 519 -14.33 11.85 17.52
CA VAL A 519 -12.93 11.51 17.21
C VAL A 519 -12.30 10.77 18.38
N VAL A 520 -11.79 9.58 18.12
CA VAL A 520 -10.98 8.78 19.05
C VAL A 520 -9.50 8.97 18.70
N ASN A 521 -8.67 9.18 19.73
CA ASN A 521 -7.25 9.51 19.57
C ASN A 521 -6.36 8.33 19.98
N TYR A 522 -5.44 7.91 19.10
CA TYR A 522 -4.46 6.85 19.32
C TYR A 522 -3.06 7.44 19.14
N ILE A 523 -2.22 7.37 20.18
CA ILE A 523 -0.85 7.91 20.14
C ILE A 523 0.10 6.79 19.73
N GLY A 524 0.26 6.60 18.44
CA GLY A 524 1.08 5.54 17.85
C GLY A 524 0.83 5.38 16.36
N ASN A 525 1.39 4.31 15.79
CA ASN A 525 1.23 3.92 14.40
C ASN A 525 -0.02 3.05 14.19
N TYR A 526 -0.17 2.48 12.98
CA TYR A 526 -1.32 1.64 12.64
C TYR A 526 -1.37 0.32 13.42
N ASP A 527 -0.23 -0.27 13.76
CA ASP A 527 -0.16 -1.51 14.55
C ASP A 527 -0.67 -1.26 15.98
N TYR A 528 -0.26 -0.15 16.59
CA TYR A 528 -0.79 0.27 17.89
C TYR A 528 -2.30 0.55 17.86
N TYR A 529 -2.79 1.19 16.78
CA TYR A 529 -4.23 1.38 16.58
C TYR A 529 -4.98 0.03 16.56
N LEU A 530 -4.47 -0.97 15.82
CA LEU A 530 -5.09 -2.29 15.75
C LEU A 530 -5.19 -2.97 17.13
N GLU A 531 -4.15 -2.84 17.94
CA GLU A 531 -4.10 -3.46 19.27
C GLU A 531 -5.10 -2.81 20.26
N LYS A 532 -5.28 -1.50 20.19
CA LYS A 532 -6.09 -0.75 21.15
C LYS A 532 -7.49 -0.38 20.67
N HIS A 533 -7.82 -0.58 19.39
CA HIS A 533 -9.07 -0.16 18.76
C HIS A 533 -10.31 -0.57 19.56
N ASP A 534 -10.49 -1.86 19.84
CA ASP A 534 -11.71 -2.37 20.49
C ASP A 534 -11.90 -1.83 21.90
N GLN A 535 -10.78 -1.64 22.61
CA GLN A 535 -10.78 -1.08 23.97
C GLN A 535 -11.16 0.40 23.95
N MET A 536 -10.60 1.18 23.02
CA MET A 536 -10.82 2.61 22.92
C MET A 536 -12.23 2.94 22.40
N VAL A 537 -12.69 2.24 21.37
CA VAL A 537 -14.06 2.43 20.84
C VAL A 537 -15.11 2.14 21.91
N ALA A 538 -14.94 1.09 22.71
CA ALA A 538 -15.85 0.76 23.81
C ALA A 538 -15.91 1.87 24.88
N LEU A 539 -14.83 2.65 25.05
CA LEU A 539 -14.77 3.75 26.04
C LEU A 539 -15.37 5.07 25.52
N TYR A 540 -15.20 5.36 24.22
CA TYR A 540 -15.52 6.68 23.66
C TYR A 540 -16.79 6.71 22.80
N VAL A 541 -17.22 5.57 22.24
CA VAL A 541 -18.44 5.47 21.43
C VAL A 541 -19.58 4.95 22.30
N LYS A 542 -20.54 5.80 22.63
CA LYS A 542 -21.74 5.41 23.39
C LYS A 542 -22.59 4.42 22.58
N LYS A 543 -22.97 3.30 23.19
CA LYS A 543 -24.05 2.46 22.66
C LYS A 543 -25.39 3.18 22.80
N PRO A 544 -26.35 3.04 21.85
CA PRO A 544 -27.64 3.72 21.88
C PRO A 544 -28.55 3.42 23.08
N GLU A 545 -28.19 2.49 23.97
CA GLU A 545 -29.03 2.02 25.08
C GLU A 545 -28.84 2.75 26.43
N ASP A 546 -27.90 3.71 26.56
CA ASP A 546 -27.58 4.37 27.84
C ASP A 546 -27.99 5.85 27.93
N GLU A 547 -29.05 6.28 27.22
CA GLU A 547 -29.60 7.63 27.41
C GLU A 547 -30.55 7.73 28.62
N ALA A 548 -30.05 7.45 29.84
CA ALA A 548 -30.65 7.99 31.07
C ALA A 548 -29.63 7.97 32.20
N GLN A 549 -29.18 9.17 32.56
CA GLN A 549 -28.37 9.53 33.73
C GLN A 549 -26.85 9.58 33.52
N THR A 550 -26.38 10.76 33.41
CA THR A 550 -25.21 11.45 33.98
C THR A 550 -24.58 12.40 32.99
N GLU A 551 -25.07 13.61 32.97
CA GLU A 551 -24.48 14.73 32.26
C GLU A 551 -23.34 15.38 33.04
N ALA A 552 -22.36 15.84 32.31
CA ALA A 552 -21.50 17.01 32.52
C ALA A 552 -20.24 16.95 33.39
N SER A 553 -20.01 16.00 34.28
CA SER A 553 -18.80 16.06 35.15
C SER A 553 -17.74 14.97 34.88
N VAL A 554 -18.03 13.97 34.04
CA VAL A 554 -17.13 12.81 33.78
C VAL A 554 -16.26 13.03 32.55
N LYS A 555 -16.70 13.83 31.55
CA LYS A 555 -16.00 13.96 30.26
C LYS A 555 -14.66 14.71 30.34
N GLU A 556 -14.53 15.75 31.18
CA GLU A 556 -13.26 16.50 31.28
C GLU A 556 -12.18 15.79 32.11
N THR A 557 -12.60 14.97 33.08
CA THR A 557 -11.66 14.26 33.95
C THR A 557 -11.11 13.00 33.31
N ALA A 558 -11.94 12.27 32.56
CA ALA A 558 -11.51 11.03 31.85
C ALA A 558 -10.51 11.31 30.73
N GLN A 559 -10.76 12.32 29.86
CA GLN A 559 -9.83 12.70 28.81
C GLN A 559 -8.46 13.19 29.31
N LYS A 560 -8.44 13.94 30.43
CA LYS A 560 -7.19 14.44 31.05
C LYS A 560 -6.41 13.33 31.75
N VAL A 561 -7.08 12.39 32.37
CA VAL A 561 -6.44 11.26 33.08
C VAL A 561 -5.88 10.26 32.07
N ASP A 562 -6.62 9.95 31.01
CA ASP A 562 -6.17 9.00 29.98
C ASP A 562 -5.02 9.56 29.13
N TRP A 563 -5.08 10.83 28.75
CA TRP A 563 -3.98 11.52 28.07
C TRP A 563 -2.69 11.58 28.92
N GLN A 564 -2.81 11.81 30.24
CA GLN A 564 -1.65 11.79 31.13
C GLN A 564 -1.08 10.39 31.32
N THR A 565 -1.92 9.37 31.37
CA THR A 565 -1.52 7.96 31.50
C THR A 565 -0.83 7.48 30.22
N GLN A 566 -1.41 7.74 29.06
CA GLN A 566 -0.82 7.41 27.75
C GLN A 566 0.49 8.15 27.50
N LYS A 567 0.58 9.42 27.89
CA LYS A 567 1.80 10.22 27.80
C LYS A 567 2.90 9.71 28.73
N ALA A 568 2.52 9.25 29.93
CA ALA A 568 3.47 8.63 30.87
C ALA A 568 3.99 7.28 30.35
N GLU A 569 3.11 6.49 29.74
CA GLU A 569 3.46 5.20 29.15
C GLU A 569 4.36 5.35 27.91
N GLN A 570 4.08 6.30 27.02
CA GLN A 570 4.98 6.64 25.91
C GLN A 570 6.32 7.22 26.36
N ALA A 571 6.31 8.02 27.42
CA ALA A 571 7.56 8.51 28.00
C ALA A 571 8.39 7.34 28.59
N ARG A 572 7.72 6.32 29.13
CA ARG A 572 8.35 5.09 29.61
C ARG A 572 8.93 4.28 28.43
N ILE A 573 8.12 4.01 27.40
CA ILE A 573 8.55 3.29 26.17
C ILE A 573 9.74 4.00 25.52
N ARG A 574 9.64 5.31 25.25
CA ARG A 574 10.77 6.09 24.70
C ARG A 574 12.03 6.06 25.57
N LYS A 575 11.87 5.98 26.88
CA LYS A 575 12.99 5.87 27.80
C LYS A 575 13.68 4.51 27.69
N ILE A 576 12.89 3.45 27.53
CA ILE A 576 13.38 2.08 27.31
C ILE A 576 14.03 1.97 25.94
N GLU A 577 13.42 2.46 24.87
CA GLU A 577 13.98 2.50 23.51
C GLU A 577 15.33 3.24 23.45
N ASN A 578 15.42 4.40 24.10
CA ASN A 578 16.67 5.17 24.18
C ASN A 578 17.75 4.45 25.02
N ALA A 579 17.35 3.70 26.04
CA ALA A 579 18.27 2.91 26.85
C ALA A 579 18.77 1.69 26.04
N LEU A 580 17.87 1.05 25.30
CA LEU A 580 18.16 -0.09 24.41
C LEU A 580 19.14 0.33 23.30
N LYS A 581 18.89 1.45 22.64
CA LYS A 581 19.79 2.01 21.64
C LYS A 581 21.18 2.33 22.20
N LYS A 582 21.27 2.85 23.42
CA LYS A 582 22.55 3.09 24.09
C LYS A 582 23.29 1.79 24.45
N ALA A 583 22.55 0.75 24.82
CA ALA A 583 23.13 -0.57 25.06
C ALA A 583 23.69 -1.17 23.76
N GLU A 584 22.96 -1.07 22.65
CA GLU A 584 23.41 -1.51 21.32
C GLU A 584 24.66 -0.76 20.84
N GLU A 585 24.69 0.58 20.98
CA GLU A 585 25.86 1.38 20.64
C GLU A 585 27.09 0.96 21.46
N LYS A 586 26.89 0.60 22.73
CA LYS A 586 27.96 0.20 23.62
C LYS A 586 28.45 -1.24 23.37
N ILE A 587 27.54 -2.15 22.99
CA ILE A 587 27.86 -3.51 22.51
C ILE A 587 28.70 -3.40 21.25
N ALA A 588 28.32 -2.62 20.26
CA ALA A 588 29.07 -2.43 19.02
C ALA A 588 30.47 -1.85 19.26
N GLU A 589 30.60 -0.89 20.19
CA GLU A 589 31.91 -0.32 20.58
C GLU A 589 32.82 -1.36 21.24
N LEU A 590 32.29 -2.22 22.11
CA LEU A 590 33.03 -3.28 22.78
C LEU A 590 33.46 -4.39 21.80
N GLU A 591 32.57 -4.77 20.87
CA GLU A 591 32.90 -5.73 19.80
C GLU A 591 34.02 -5.23 18.89
N GLU A 592 33.99 -3.93 18.53
CA GLU A 592 35.06 -3.31 17.73
C GLU A 592 36.41 -3.31 18.50
N LYS A 593 36.38 -3.03 19.79
CA LYS A 593 37.57 -3.08 20.62
C LYS A 593 38.14 -4.50 20.75
N ILE A 594 37.30 -5.50 20.94
CA ILE A 594 37.68 -6.91 20.98
C ILE A 594 38.30 -7.33 19.64
N ALA A 595 37.63 -6.99 18.51
CA ALA A 595 38.15 -7.29 17.18
C ALA A 595 39.49 -6.60 16.89
N SER A 596 39.71 -5.38 17.39
CA SER A 596 40.98 -4.67 17.25
C SER A 596 42.10 -5.35 18.04
N ILE A 597 41.82 -5.87 19.26
CA ILE A 597 42.78 -6.62 20.07
C ILE A 597 43.10 -7.95 19.42
N ASP A 598 42.12 -8.66 18.87
CA ASP A 598 42.33 -9.91 18.13
C ASP A 598 43.24 -9.70 16.92
N ALA A 599 43.00 -8.61 16.16
CA ALA A 599 43.85 -8.23 15.03
C ALA A 599 45.30 -7.87 15.49
N GLU A 600 45.46 -7.32 16.68
CA GLU A 600 46.76 -6.98 17.22
C GLU A 600 47.50 -8.21 17.76
N CYS A 601 46.80 -9.14 18.39
CA CYS A 601 47.34 -10.45 18.83
C CYS A 601 47.78 -11.33 17.65
N ALA A 602 47.13 -11.21 16.48
CA ALA A 602 47.46 -11.94 15.26
C ALA A 602 48.75 -11.46 14.56
N LYS A 603 49.34 -10.33 14.98
CA LYS A 603 50.61 -9.83 14.40
C LYS A 603 51.79 -10.69 14.85
N PRO A 604 52.68 -11.12 13.92
CA PRO A 604 53.83 -11.99 14.25
C PRO A 604 54.76 -11.41 15.33
N GLU A 605 54.87 -10.08 15.39
CA GLU A 605 55.74 -9.37 16.36
C GLU A 605 55.17 -9.41 17.78
N VAL A 606 53.86 -9.50 17.95
CA VAL A 606 53.18 -9.57 19.25
C VAL A 606 53.09 -11.02 19.72
N ALA A 607 52.88 -11.97 18.80
CA ALA A 607 52.80 -13.40 19.12
C ALA A 607 54.08 -13.98 19.75
N VAL A 608 55.25 -13.37 19.52
CA VAL A 608 56.56 -13.78 20.10
C VAL A 608 56.83 -13.11 21.46
N ASN A 609 56.10 -12.05 21.82
CA ASN A 609 56.28 -11.30 23.05
C ASN A 609 55.24 -11.69 24.10
N SER A 610 55.57 -12.67 24.96
CA SER A 610 54.68 -13.23 25.97
C SER A 610 54.15 -12.22 27.00
N ALA A 611 54.87 -11.15 27.30
CA ALA A 611 54.43 -10.11 28.23
C ALA A 611 53.33 -9.24 27.60
N LYS A 612 53.51 -8.83 26.34
CA LYS A 612 52.53 -8.02 25.60
C LYS A 612 51.27 -8.82 25.23
N LEU A 613 51.43 -10.10 24.90
CA LEU A 613 50.32 -11.01 24.64
C LEU A 613 49.47 -11.22 25.90
N GLY A 614 50.11 -11.37 27.09
CA GLY A 614 49.40 -11.51 28.36
C GLY A 614 48.61 -10.26 28.76
N GLU A 615 49.10 -9.07 28.44
CA GLU A 615 48.45 -7.80 28.71
C GLU A 615 47.22 -7.58 27.79
N LEU A 616 47.35 -7.91 26.50
CA LEU A 616 46.24 -7.85 25.52
C LEU A 616 45.15 -8.90 25.81
N THR A 617 45.55 -10.13 26.22
CA THR A 617 44.59 -11.18 26.60
C THR A 617 43.80 -10.78 27.85
N LYS A 618 44.44 -10.08 28.79
CA LYS A 618 43.76 -9.58 29.98
C LYS A 618 42.75 -8.47 29.63
N GLN A 619 43.13 -7.53 28.77
CA GLN A 619 42.22 -6.49 28.27
C GLN A 619 41.05 -7.09 27.47
N GLN A 620 41.30 -8.10 26.67
CA GLN A 620 40.26 -8.83 25.95
C GLN A 620 39.24 -9.48 26.90
N SER A 621 39.75 -10.14 27.98
CA SER A 621 38.87 -10.75 28.99
C SER A 621 38.02 -9.71 29.74
N GLU A 622 38.61 -8.54 30.06
CA GLU A 622 37.89 -7.44 30.71
C GLU A 622 36.78 -6.89 29.80
N TYR A 623 37.04 -6.71 28.49
CA TYR A 623 36.00 -6.26 27.53
C TYR A 623 34.95 -7.34 27.24
N GLN A 624 35.32 -8.63 27.28
CA GLN A 624 34.36 -9.72 27.16
C GLN A 624 33.38 -9.78 28.34
N GLU A 625 33.87 -9.59 29.57
CA GLU A 625 33.04 -9.52 30.78
C GLU A 625 32.08 -8.29 30.73
N GLU A 626 32.56 -7.16 30.19
CA GLU A 626 31.75 -5.94 30.05
C GLU A 626 30.72 -6.09 28.95
N LEU A 627 31.04 -6.79 27.87
CA LEU A 627 30.16 -7.14 26.78
C LEU A 627 29.01 -8.06 27.25
N GLU A 628 29.33 -9.08 28.04
CA GLU A 628 28.35 -10.00 28.60
C GLU A 628 27.33 -9.28 29.51
N LYS A 629 27.80 -8.34 30.33
CA LYS A 629 26.91 -7.47 31.14
C LYS A 629 26.05 -6.54 30.31
N GLN A 630 26.55 -6.05 29.18
CA GLN A 630 25.72 -5.21 28.29
C GLN A 630 24.66 -6.02 27.54
N TYR A 631 24.93 -7.28 27.20
CA TYR A 631 23.93 -8.19 26.65
C TYR A 631 22.83 -8.52 27.66
N GLU A 632 23.19 -8.75 28.95
CA GLU A 632 22.16 -8.92 30.01
C GLU A 632 21.25 -7.70 30.14
N VAL A 633 21.82 -6.49 30.15
CA VAL A 633 21.06 -5.24 30.20
C VAL A 633 20.19 -5.06 28.95
N TRP A 634 20.70 -5.43 27.79
CA TRP A 634 19.95 -5.37 26.54
C TRP A 634 18.77 -6.35 26.56
N GLU A 635 18.96 -7.57 27.05
CA GLU A 635 17.93 -8.60 27.18
C GLU A 635 16.83 -8.19 28.19
N GLU A 636 17.22 -7.64 29.35
CA GLU A 636 16.27 -7.11 30.34
C GLU A 636 15.42 -5.96 29.76
N LEU A 637 16.04 -5.01 29.08
CA LEU A 637 15.34 -3.89 28.44
C LEU A 637 14.45 -4.33 27.29
N SER A 638 14.85 -5.35 26.52
CA SER A 638 14.04 -5.94 25.46
C SER A 638 12.81 -6.64 26.00
N MET A 639 12.96 -7.42 27.10
CA MET A 639 11.81 -8.03 27.78
C MET A 639 10.87 -6.98 28.40
N GLU A 640 11.41 -5.86 28.90
CA GLU A 640 10.60 -4.78 29.46
C GLU A 640 9.86 -3.97 28.36
N LEU A 641 10.34 -4.00 27.14
CA LEU A 641 9.68 -3.40 25.97
C LEU A 641 8.54 -4.28 25.44
N ASP A 642 8.71 -5.62 25.52
CA ASP A 642 7.73 -6.61 25.04
C ASP A 642 6.63 -6.90 26.11
N ALA A 643 6.79 -6.44 27.34
CA ALA A 643 5.86 -6.59 28.47
C ALA A 643 4.96 -5.35 28.65
#